data_7ff917d48d9f9192403aa1fb6a870c90
#
_entry.id   7ff917d48d9f9192403aa1fb6a870c90
#
_cell.length_a   1.000
_cell.length_b   1.000
_cell.length_c   1.000
_cell.angle_alpha   90.00
_cell.angle_beta   90.00
_cell.angle_gamma   90.00
#
_symmetry.space_group_name_H-M   'P 1'
#
loop_
_entity.id
_entity.type
_entity.pdbx_description
1 polymer ?
#
loop_
_entity_poly.entity_id
_entity_poly.type
_entity_poly.pdbx_seq_one_letter_code
_entity_poly.pdbx_strand_id
1 'polypeptide(L)'
;MKENFSKRVQSIMKYAKEEAIRLGHSYVGSEHLLLGLIREDSGVGSKIFDIYDCDIEDIRSMVEDMIKTSGGTMTLGHLPLTRRAERILRNAFNEASTMGATIADDEHLLLAILKETEGIAYEVLNAHNLDYESVVDLLKHDNQEEESITPAKMKEKKIKSKTPALDHFSRDITQAARQGKLDPVIGRKDEIERVAQILSRRRKNNPVLIGEPGVGKTAIIEGLAQRIIFKDVPRLIHNKRILSLDLAGLVAGTKYRGQFEERIKTVMVELEKTDNLILFIDELHTLVGAGGASGSLDASNMFKPALARGDIHCIGATTLDEYRKYVEKDGALERRFQKINIVPPSVDESIAILKGLQPRYEKHHNVAYDEDAIEACVQLSYRYITDKFLPDKAIDIMDEAGSRAHMLNMKVPQEVIDLELEIEKVRLEKDSVVVAQKFEDAANLRDTEQKLLRKLKNLQKDWQLNEESNPIRVTEDSIADVVSMVTRIPVRKVAQSEGQKLLKMQNEMSENIIGQNRAIESLSRAIQRSRAGLKSPNRPIGVFLFLGPTGVGKTETAKVLANYLFSHSDALIKLDMSEYGERFSVSRLIGAPPGYVGYEEGGELTEKVRRNPYSVILFDEIEKAHPDVFNVLLQLFDEGVLTDGIGRKVDFRNTIIILTSNIGTKEIQGSGAFGFSKSTEKANYEAMRDRILDLMKGTFNPEFLNRLDETIVYNPLTKEHVLKIIDLQLMLSLIHISEPTRRYALSYAVVCVEKKRGGGG
;
A
#
# COMPACT_ATOMS: atom_id res chain seq x y z
N MET A 1 20.47 -15.13 56.19
CA MET A 1 20.16 -14.70 54.82
C MET A 1 21.18 -15.06 53.77
N LYS A 2 22.50 -15.29 54.10
CA LYS A 2 23.50 -15.58 53.07
C LYS A 2 23.49 -17.04 52.56
N GLU A 3 22.85 -17.95 53.25
CA GLU A 3 22.86 -19.41 52.95
C GLU A 3 21.78 -19.81 51.91
N ASN A 4 20.84 -18.93 51.59
CA ASN A 4 19.69 -19.23 50.73
C ASN A 4 19.83 -18.68 49.29
N PHE A 5 20.96 -18.04 48.95
CA PHE A 5 21.24 -17.45 47.65
C PHE A 5 22.43 -18.10 46.96
N SER A 6 22.35 -18.28 45.66
CA SER A 6 23.43 -18.76 44.83
C SER A 6 24.66 -17.84 44.89
N LYS A 7 25.81 -18.34 44.46
CA LYS A 7 27.01 -17.50 44.33
C LYS A 7 26.80 -16.34 43.35
N ARG A 8 25.97 -16.54 42.32
CA ARG A 8 25.63 -15.52 41.35
C ARG A 8 24.81 -14.37 41.95
N VAL A 9 23.76 -14.68 42.70
CA VAL A 9 22.98 -13.65 43.40
C VAL A 9 23.83 -12.89 44.43
N GLN A 10 24.78 -13.56 45.06
CA GLN A 10 25.75 -12.87 45.94
C GLN A 10 26.67 -11.91 45.16
N SER A 11 27.10 -12.29 43.95
CA SER A 11 27.86 -11.41 43.05
C SER A 11 26.99 -10.23 42.56
N ILE A 12 25.74 -10.48 42.18
CA ILE A 12 24.77 -9.45 41.79
C ILE A 12 24.56 -8.42 42.91
N MET A 13 24.41 -8.88 44.14
CA MET A 13 24.30 -7.98 45.32
C MET A 13 25.58 -7.16 45.53
N LYS A 14 26.76 -7.70 45.24
CA LYS A 14 28.03 -6.96 45.30
C LYS A 14 28.07 -5.91 44.19
N TYR A 15 27.74 -6.27 42.95
CA TYR A 15 27.69 -5.34 41.83
C TYR A 15 26.63 -4.24 42.04
N ALA A 16 25.45 -4.57 42.56
CA ALA A 16 24.45 -3.60 42.93
C ALA A 16 24.96 -2.55 43.94
N LYS A 17 25.78 -2.94 44.88
CA LYS A 17 26.44 -2.00 45.83
C LYS A 17 27.47 -1.13 45.12
N GLU A 18 28.27 -1.70 44.25
CA GLU A 18 29.27 -0.98 43.47
C GLU A 18 28.59 0.06 42.55
N GLU A 19 27.48 -0.32 41.91
CA GLU A 19 26.70 0.60 41.08
C GLU A 19 26.00 1.73 41.90
N ALA A 20 25.51 1.40 43.10
CA ALA A 20 24.95 2.43 43.99
C ALA A 20 26.04 3.45 44.42
N ILE A 21 27.27 3.00 44.69
CA ILE A 21 28.39 3.88 44.98
C ILE A 21 28.78 4.71 43.77
N ARG A 22 28.84 4.09 42.58
CA ARG A 22 29.15 4.77 41.31
C ARG A 22 28.16 5.89 41.00
N LEU A 23 26.87 5.68 41.30
CA LEU A 23 25.80 6.63 41.09
C LEU A 23 25.61 7.65 42.24
N GLY A 24 26.44 7.54 43.32
CA GLY A 24 26.44 8.48 44.44
C GLY A 24 25.28 8.27 45.42
N HIS A 25 24.67 7.11 45.49
CA HIS A 25 23.54 6.80 46.36
C HIS A 25 23.98 6.25 47.72
N SER A 26 23.26 6.58 48.75
CA SER A 26 23.51 6.11 50.13
C SER A 26 22.74 4.85 50.51
N TYR A 27 22.07 4.21 49.52
CA TYR A 27 21.25 2.99 49.66
C TYR A 27 21.28 2.14 48.39
N VAL A 28 20.90 0.88 48.50
CA VAL A 28 20.72 -0.03 47.35
C VAL A 28 19.25 -0.29 47.14
N GLY A 29 18.69 0.20 45.98
CA GLY A 29 17.31 0.02 45.55
C GLY A 29 17.12 -1.07 44.49
N SER A 30 15.90 -1.21 44.00
CA SER A 30 15.52 -2.14 42.92
C SER A 30 16.32 -1.90 41.64
N GLU A 31 16.54 -0.64 41.30
CA GLU A 31 17.33 -0.14 40.17
C GLU A 31 18.78 -0.62 40.20
N HIS A 32 19.39 -0.62 41.37
CA HIS A 32 20.76 -1.11 41.55
C HIS A 32 20.82 -2.62 41.47
N LEU A 33 19.77 -3.35 41.94
CA LEU A 33 19.67 -4.80 41.77
C LEU A 33 19.57 -5.18 40.29
N LEU A 34 18.83 -4.40 39.48
CA LEU A 34 18.73 -4.61 38.03
C LEU A 34 20.08 -4.34 37.36
N LEU A 35 20.78 -3.25 37.67
CA LEU A 35 22.11 -2.97 37.13
C LEU A 35 23.13 -4.04 37.54
N GLY A 36 23.03 -4.57 38.77
CA GLY A 36 23.86 -5.69 39.22
C GLY A 36 23.58 -6.99 38.47
N LEU A 37 22.29 -7.25 38.14
CA LEU A 37 21.88 -8.41 37.37
C LEU A 37 22.41 -8.33 35.93
N ILE A 38 22.31 -7.17 35.30
CA ILE A 38 22.81 -6.90 33.93
C ILE A 38 24.33 -7.09 33.87
N ARG A 39 25.04 -6.73 34.93
CA ARG A 39 26.51 -6.86 35.00
C ARG A 39 26.99 -8.29 35.22
N GLU A 40 26.14 -9.18 35.74
CA GLU A 40 26.42 -10.60 35.90
C GLU A 40 26.02 -11.36 34.64
N ASP A 41 26.91 -11.42 33.65
CA ASP A 41 26.66 -11.90 32.28
C ASP A 41 26.64 -13.45 32.13
N SER A 42 26.65 -14.22 33.24
CA SER A 42 26.86 -15.67 33.19
C SER A 42 25.64 -16.52 33.55
N GLY A 43 24.46 -15.92 33.81
CA GLY A 43 23.27 -16.57 34.34
C GLY A 43 22.15 -16.87 33.32
N VAL A 44 21.11 -17.52 33.84
CA VAL A 44 19.85 -17.72 33.06
C VAL A 44 19.12 -16.40 32.90
N GLY A 45 19.20 -15.51 33.89
CA GLY A 45 18.61 -14.18 33.84
C GLY A 45 19.17 -13.29 32.73
N SER A 46 20.51 -13.38 32.48
CA SER A 46 21.13 -12.63 31.37
C SER A 46 20.70 -13.19 30.00
N LYS A 47 20.54 -14.51 29.86
CA LYS A 47 20.05 -15.14 28.64
C LYS A 47 18.59 -14.72 28.29
N ILE A 48 17.78 -14.37 29.28
CA ILE A 48 16.43 -13.89 29.07
C ILE A 48 16.47 -12.54 28.37
N PHE A 49 17.40 -11.64 28.69
CA PHE A 49 17.58 -10.38 27.98
C PHE A 49 17.96 -10.59 26.51
N ASP A 50 18.82 -11.57 26.22
CA ASP A 50 19.20 -11.95 24.86
C ASP A 50 18.02 -12.54 24.07
N ILE A 51 17.16 -13.34 24.71
CA ILE A 51 15.98 -13.96 24.08
C ILE A 51 14.92 -12.92 23.69
N TYR A 52 14.78 -11.86 24.50
CA TYR A 52 13.86 -10.76 24.24
C TYR A 52 14.48 -9.62 23.42
N ASP A 53 15.71 -9.81 22.90
CA ASP A 53 16.45 -8.83 22.09
C ASP A 53 16.56 -7.46 22.78
N CYS A 54 16.75 -7.50 24.12
CA CYS A 54 16.87 -6.30 24.93
C CYS A 54 18.29 -5.73 24.82
N ASP A 55 18.44 -4.49 24.38
CA ASP A 55 19.74 -3.82 24.40
C ASP A 55 20.12 -3.45 25.83
N ILE A 56 21.14 -4.14 26.35
CA ILE A 56 21.65 -3.98 27.72
C ILE A 56 22.14 -2.55 27.96
N GLU A 57 22.76 -1.91 26.95
CA GLU A 57 23.23 -0.53 27.03
C GLU A 57 22.05 0.45 27.14
N ASP A 58 20.96 0.16 26.46
CA ASP A 58 19.73 0.98 26.46
C ASP A 58 19.01 0.88 27.82
N ILE A 59 18.86 -0.34 28.36
CA ILE A 59 18.31 -0.58 29.70
C ILE A 59 19.13 0.19 30.74
N ARG A 60 20.46 0.11 30.67
CA ARG A 60 21.39 0.80 31.59
C ARG A 60 21.23 2.31 31.51
N SER A 61 21.21 2.86 30.28
CA SER A 61 21.03 4.28 30.06
C SER A 61 19.69 4.79 30.62
N MET A 62 18.61 4.04 30.38
CA MET A 62 17.26 4.37 30.85
C MET A 62 17.17 4.35 32.38
N VAL A 63 17.77 3.34 33.04
CA VAL A 63 17.88 3.32 34.51
C VAL A 63 18.67 4.51 35.02
N GLU A 64 19.83 4.84 34.44
CA GLU A 64 20.66 5.97 34.85
C GLU A 64 19.96 7.32 34.66
N ASP A 65 19.18 7.48 33.59
CA ASP A 65 18.40 8.70 33.32
C ASP A 65 17.25 8.90 34.31
N MET A 66 16.58 7.83 34.71
CA MET A 66 15.52 7.88 35.74
C MET A 66 16.03 8.19 37.13
N ILE A 67 17.30 7.91 37.44
CA ILE A 67 17.90 8.08 38.76
C ILE A 67 18.56 9.47 38.97
N LYS A 68 18.85 10.22 37.92
CA LYS A 68 19.64 11.47 37.92
C LYS A 68 19.13 12.61 38.83
N THR A 69 18.14 12.42 39.68
CA THR A 69 17.51 13.48 40.49
C THR A 69 17.86 13.51 41.96
N SER A 70 18.83 12.77 42.50
CA SER A 70 19.17 12.79 43.93
C SER A 70 20.65 13.06 44.20
N GLY A 71 21.00 14.35 44.31
CA GLY A 71 22.29 14.76 44.86
C GLY A 71 22.38 14.48 46.37
N GLY A 72 22.84 13.29 46.75
CA GLY A 72 23.08 12.89 48.13
C GLY A 72 24.57 12.84 48.47
N THR A 73 24.97 13.34 49.66
CA THR A 73 26.32 13.31 50.19
C THR A 73 26.81 11.88 50.43
N MET A 74 28.03 11.52 49.91
CA MET A 74 28.71 10.23 50.09
C MET A 74 28.88 9.92 51.57
N THR A 75 28.33 8.80 52.05
CA THR A 75 28.69 8.16 53.29
C THR A 75 29.53 6.89 53.01
N LEU A 76 30.82 6.95 53.37
CA LEU A 76 31.70 5.76 53.39
C LEU A 76 31.25 4.83 54.52
N GLY A 77 30.43 3.79 54.19
CA GLY A 77 29.96 2.81 55.17
C GLY A 77 29.13 1.71 54.54
N HIS A 78 28.54 0.86 55.36
CA HIS A 78 27.67 -0.23 54.95
C HIS A 78 26.39 0.34 54.34
N LEU A 79 26.21 0.25 52.99
CA LEU A 79 25.03 0.72 52.29
C LEU A 79 23.80 -0.14 52.64
N PRO A 80 22.76 0.41 53.26
CA PRO A 80 21.54 -0.33 53.58
C PRO A 80 20.72 -0.61 52.31
N LEU A 81 19.97 -1.71 52.35
CA LEU A 81 18.97 -2.02 51.34
C LEU A 81 17.72 -1.19 51.59
N THR A 82 17.07 -0.73 50.52
CA THR A 82 15.74 -0.17 50.64
C THR A 82 14.71 -1.25 51.02
N ARG A 83 13.59 -0.88 51.65
CA ARG A 83 12.49 -1.81 51.97
C ARG A 83 12.01 -2.58 50.74
N ARG A 84 12.05 -1.96 49.56
CA ARG A 84 11.68 -2.57 48.30
C ARG A 84 12.72 -3.59 47.84
N ALA A 85 13.99 -3.28 47.87
CA ALA A 85 15.08 -4.22 47.58
C ALA A 85 15.08 -5.44 48.50
N GLU A 86 14.81 -5.23 49.82
CA GLU A 86 14.63 -6.36 50.76
C GLU A 86 13.41 -7.22 50.40
N ARG A 87 12.31 -6.64 49.94
CA ARG A 87 11.10 -7.35 49.51
C ARG A 87 11.39 -8.19 48.26
N ILE A 88 12.09 -7.61 47.26
CA ILE A 88 12.51 -8.33 46.05
C ILE A 88 13.35 -9.55 46.41
N LEU A 89 14.31 -9.40 47.29
CA LEU A 89 15.15 -10.54 47.71
C LEU A 89 14.37 -11.63 48.47
N ARG A 90 13.36 -11.25 49.28
CA ARG A 90 12.47 -12.24 49.91
C ARG A 90 11.58 -12.92 48.87
N ASN A 91 11.05 -12.17 47.93
CA ASN A 91 10.23 -12.71 46.86
C ASN A 91 11.02 -13.63 45.92
N ALA A 92 12.28 -13.34 45.63
CA ALA A 92 13.16 -14.23 44.87
C ALA A 92 13.30 -15.63 45.52
N PHE A 93 13.36 -15.71 46.86
CA PHE A 93 13.34 -16.97 47.57
C PHE A 93 11.98 -17.69 47.48
N ASN A 94 10.85 -16.92 47.52
CA ASN A 94 9.52 -17.48 47.35
C ASN A 94 9.30 -18.02 45.92
N GLU A 95 9.81 -17.31 44.91
CA GLU A 95 9.77 -17.79 43.52
C GLU A 95 10.60 -19.07 43.36
N ALA A 96 11.79 -19.13 43.91
CA ALA A 96 12.60 -20.36 43.92
C ALA A 96 11.84 -21.52 44.53
N SER A 97 11.17 -21.31 45.68
CA SER A 97 10.37 -22.36 46.36
C SER A 97 9.18 -22.80 45.52
N THR A 98 8.49 -21.86 44.80
CA THR A 98 7.39 -22.19 43.90
C THR A 98 7.82 -22.94 42.65
N MET A 99 9.05 -22.77 42.23
CA MET A 99 9.67 -23.47 41.09
C MET A 99 10.38 -24.78 41.51
N GLY A 100 10.32 -25.15 42.81
CA GLY A 100 10.91 -26.37 43.32
C GLY A 100 12.42 -26.27 43.58
N ALA A 101 13.02 -25.10 43.52
CA ALA A 101 14.43 -24.87 43.79
C ALA A 101 14.67 -24.59 45.30
N THR A 102 15.72 -25.12 45.85
CA THR A 102 16.12 -24.92 47.26
C THR A 102 16.97 -23.67 47.49
N ILE A 103 17.53 -23.09 46.43
CA ILE A 103 18.42 -21.93 46.44
C ILE A 103 17.91 -20.93 45.38
N ALA A 104 17.80 -19.67 45.74
CA ALA A 104 17.41 -18.62 44.78
C ALA A 104 18.59 -18.25 43.89
N ASP A 105 18.43 -18.33 42.56
CA ASP A 105 19.40 -17.92 41.52
C ASP A 105 18.96 -16.66 40.79
N ASP A 106 19.70 -16.22 39.80
CA ASP A 106 19.53 -14.98 39.05
C ASP A 106 18.15 -14.87 38.32
N GLU A 107 17.64 -15.98 37.77
CA GLU A 107 16.29 -16.03 37.17
C GLU A 107 15.16 -15.77 38.17
N HIS A 108 15.30 -16.28 39.39
CA HIS A 108 14.33 -16.03 40.46
C HIS A 108 14.37 -14.59 40.96
N LEU A 109 15.58 -13.96 40.90
CA LEU A 109 15.74 -12.55 41.22
C LEU A 109 15.09 -11.66 40.14
N LEU A 110 15.23 -12.00 38.84
CA LEU A 110 14.59 -11.30 37.75
C LEU A 110 13.04 -11.39 37.86
N LEU A 111 12.50 -12.58 38.16
CA LEU A 111 11.06 -12.76 38.40
C LEU A 111 10.56 -11.91 39.59
N ALA A 112 11.34 -11.84 40.65
CA ALA A 112 10.98 -11.02 41.81
C ALA A 112 11.01 -9.51 41.50
N ILE A 113 11.89 -9.04 40.63
CA ILE A 113 11.93 -7.66 40.14
C ILE A 113 10.67 -7.37 39.29
N LEU A 114 10.31 -8.28 38.37
CA LEU A 114 9.12 -8.16 37.52
C LEU A 114 7.79 -8.22 38.30
N LYS A 115 7.79 -8.85 39.47
CA LYS A 115 6.60 -8.91 40.33
C LYS A 115 6.38 -7.63 41.15
N GLU A 116 7.38 -6.79 41.31
CA GLU A 116 7.32 -5.55 42.06
C GLU A 116 6.94 -4.36 41.12
N THR A 117 5.66 -4.18 40.86
CA THR A 117 5.13 -3.28 39.85
C THR A 117 5.34 -1.76 40.08
N GLU A 118 5.78 -1.35 41.28
CA GLU A 118 5.95 0.05 41.65
C GLU A 118 7.42 0.55 41.60
N GLY A 119 8.34 -0.12 40.92
CA GLY A 119 9.74 0.21 40.94
C GLY A 119 10.30 0.66 39.61
N ILE A 120 11.35 1.52 39.62
CA ILE A 120 12.06 1.97 38.41
C ILE A 120 12.53 0.75 37.59
N ALA A 121 13.04 -0.29 38.27
CA ALA A 121 13.46 -1.52 37.59
C ALA A 121 12.32 -2.19 36.81
N TYR A 122 11.12 -2.24 37.36
CA TYR A 122 9.94 -2.77 36.66
C TYR A 122 9.52 -1.90 35.47
N GLU A 123 9.49 -0.57 35.63
CA GLU A 123 9.12 0.36 34.57
C GLU A 123 10.05 0.23 33.35
N VAL A 124 11.35 0.12 33.60
CA VAL A 124 12.34 -0.09 32.54
C VAL A 124 12.19 -1.45 31.85
N LEU A 125 12.01 -2.54 32.60
CA LEU A 125 11.82 -3.88 32.02
C LEU A 125 10.51 -3.99 31.25
N ASN A 126 9.44 -3.37 31.74
CA ASN A 126 8.14 -3.34 31.05
C ASN A 126 8.19 -2.52 29.76
N ALA A 127 9.01 -1.44 29.71
CA ALA A 127 9.23 -0.66 28.48
C ALA A 127 9.89 -1.49 27.37
N HIS A 128 10.65 -2.53 27.75
CA HIS A 128 11.27 -3.50 26.85
C HIS A 128 10.41 -4.76 26.63
N ASN A 129 9.09 -4.73 26.95
CA ASN A 129 8.15 -5.84 26.81
C ASN A 129 8.50 -7.10 27.62
N LEU A 130 9.28 -6.96 28.70
CA LEU A 130 9.55 -8.03 29.65
C LEU A 130 8.49 -8.01 30.74
N ASP A 131 7.57 -8.96 30.71
CA ASP A 131 6.53 -9.15 31.73
C ASP A 131 6.76 -10.44 32.55
N TYR A 132 6.14 -10.50 33.72
CA TYR A 132 6.29 -11.63 34.63
C TYR A 132 5.77 -12.95 34.02
N GLU A 133 4.61 -12.93 33.34
CA GLU A 133 3.97 -14.14 32.80
C GLU A 133 4.81 -14.76 31.68
N SER A 134 5.32 -13.93 30.77
CA SER A 134 6.15 -14.37 29.65
C SER A 134 7.46 -14.99 30.11
N VAL A 135 8.11 -14.41 31.13
CA VAL A 135 9.35 -14.97 31.69
C VAL A 135 9.10 -16.27 32.47
N VAL A 136 8.00 -16.37 33.22
CA VAL A 136 7.61 -17.61 33.91
C VAL A 136 7.33 -18.74 32.94
N ASP A 137 6.63 -18.47 31.84
CA ASP A 137 6.33 -19.47 30.82
C ASP A 137 7.61 -19.97 30.12
N LEU A 138 8.56 -19.08 29.89
CA LEU A 138 9.86 -19.42 29.31
C LEU A 138 10.65 -20.33 30.25
N LEU A 139 10.74 -20.01 31.54
CA LEU A 139 11.45 -20.79 32.54
C LEU A 139 10.78 -22.15 32.85
N LYS A 140 9.43 -22.25 32.77
CA LYS A 140 8.71 -23.53 32.89
C LYS A 140 8.98 -24.46 31.72
N HIS A 141 9.21 -23.94 30.54
CA HIS A 141 9.56 -24.72 29.36
C HIS A 141 11.00 -25.26 29.43
N ASP A 142 11.91 -24.52 30.02
CA ASP A 142 13.33 -24.96 30.18
C ASP A 142 13.49 -26.07 31.26
N ASN A 143 12.69 -26.04 32.34
CA ASN A 143 12.74 -27.02 33.43
C ASN A 143 12.03 -28.36 33.13
N GLN A 144 11.37 -28.53 31.98
CA GLN A 144 10.73 -29.79 31.58
C GLN A 144 11.62 -30.71 30.73
N GLU A 145 12.87 -30.35 30.48
CA GLU A 145 13.77 -31.15 29.64
C GLU A 145 14.64 -32.17 30.46
N GLU A 146 14.58 -32.24 31.80
CA GLU A 146 15.43 -33.15 32.59
C GLU A 146 14.75 -34.40 33.20
N GLU A 147 13.43 -34.63 33.08
CA GLU A 147 12.86 -35.88 33.61
C GLU A 147 11.87 -36.57 32.65
N SER A 148 12.19 -37.83 32.36
CA SER A 148 11.37 -38.95 31.86
C SER A 148 11.24 -39.18 30.36
N ILE A 149 11.99 -40.18 29.92
CA ILE A 149 11.82 -40.95 28.68
C ILE A 149 10.60 -41.88 28.81
N THR A 150 9.50 -41.59 28.09
CA THR A 150 8.53 -42.59 27.65
C THR A 150 7.98 -42.19 26.27
N PRO A 151 7.80 -43.18 25.34
CA PRO A 151 7.61 -42.87 23.92
C PRO A 151 6.12 -42.80 23.58
N ALA A 152 5.52 -41.63 23.49
CA ALA A 152 4.33 -41.35 22.70
C ALA A 152 3.93 -39.87 22.78
N LYS A 153 4.52 -39.05 21.94
CA LYS A 153 3.98 -37.86 21.28
C LYS A 153 5.15 -37.12 20.66
N MET A 154 5.31 -37.29 19.35
CA MET A 154 6.22 -36.46 18.56
C MET A 154 5.81 -35.00 18.70
N LYS A 155 6.42 -34.27 19.63
CA LYS A 155 6.57 -32.82 19.60
C LYS A 155 7.89 -32.51 18.89
N GLU A 156 7.82 -31.67 17.91
CA GLU A 156 8.98 -31.24 17.11
C GLU A 156 10.09 -30.72 18.03
N LYS A 157 11.17 -31.48 18.15
CA LYS A 157 12.44 -30.96 18.67
C LYS A 157 12.83 -29.78 17.77
N LYS A 158 13.00 -28.59 18.32
CA LYS A 158 13.84 -27.55 17.72
C LYS A 158 15.24 -28.14 17.62
N ILE A 159 15.51 -28.81 16.51
CA ILE A 159 16.85 -29.23 16.10
C ILE A 159 17.64 -27.92 16.00
N LYS A 160 18.79 -27.82 16.73
CA LYS A 160 19.74 -26.73 16.51
C LYS A 160 19.94 -26.60 15.01
N SER A 161 19.46 -25.50 14.44
CA SER A 161 19.53 -25.27 13.01
C SER A 161 20.98 -25.39 12.57
N LYS A 162 21.21 -26.13 11.46
CA LYS A 162 22.52 -26.17 10.83
C LYS A 162 22.87 -24.87 10.10
N THR A 163 21.92 -23.94 10.04
CA THR A 163 21.95 -22.71 9.25
C THR A 163 21.41 -21.51 10.06
N PRO A 164 22.02 -21.14 11.22
CA PRO A 164 21.48 -20.09 12.08
C PRO A 164 21.45 -18.70 11.42
N ALA A 165 22.45 -18.33 10.62
CA ALA A 165 22.49 -17.06 9.93
C ALA A 165 21.44 -16.99 8.81
N LEU A 166 21.25 -18.08 8.07
CA LEU A 166 20.19 -18.17 7.06
C LEU A 166 18.79 -18.10 7.67
N ASP A 167 18.56 -18.80 8.79
CA ASP A 167 17.25 -18.76 9.46
C ASP A 167 16.93 -17.38 10.05
N HIS A 168 17.95 -16.57 10.38
CA HIS A 168 17.78 -15.20 10.84
C HIS A 168 17.49 -14.20 9.69
N PHE A 169 18.19 -14.34 8.57
CA PHE A 169 18.06 -13.43 7.42
C PHE A 169 17.20 -13.96 6.27
N SER A 170 16.45 -15.05 6.48
CA SER A 170 15.57 -15.59 5.46
C SER A 170 14.27 -16.15 6.05
N ARG A 171 13.21 -16.12 5.22
CA ARG A 171 11.94 -16.77 5.53
C ARG A 171 11.89 -18.15 4.87
N ASP A 172 11.65 -19.21 5.63
CA ASP A 172 11.45 -20.56 5.09
C ASP A 172 10.04 -20.71 4.50
N ILE A 173 9.95 -20.62 3.17
CA ILE A 173 8.70 -20.78 2.43
C ILE A 173 8.20 -22.23 2.54
N THR A 174 9.10 -23.22 2.54
CA THR A 174 8.72 -24.64 2.65
C THR A 174 8.12 -24.96 4.01
N GLN A 175 8.65 -24.36 5.08
CA GLN A 175 8.07 -24.50 6.41
C GLN A 175 6.70 -23.81 6.51
N ALA A 176 6.56 -22.60 5.95
CA ALA A 176 5.28 -21.91 5.88
C ALA A 176 4.22 -22.72 5.12
N ALA A 177 4.63 -23.40 4.03
CA ALA A 177 3.76 -24.30 3.28
C ALA A 177 3.31 -25.51 4.12
N ARG A 178 4.21 -26.12 4.91
CA ARG A 178 3.87 -27.23 5.84
C ARG A 178 2.85 -26.81 6.91
N GLN A 179 2.93 -25.55 7.35
CA GLN A 179 2.02 -24.99 8.35
C GLN A 179 0.68 -24.53 7.74
N GLY A 180 0.48 -24.67 6.42
CA GLY A 180 -0.73 -24.22 5.73
C GLY A 180 -0.91 -22.69 5.70
N LYS A 181 0.16 -21.94 5.93
CA LYS A 181 0.11 -20.45 5.97
C LYS A 181 0.18 -19.79 4.59
N LEU A 182 0.56 -20.54 3.54
CA LEU A 182 0.65 -20.03 2.19
C LEU A 182 -0.68 -20.05 1.48
N ASP A 183 -0.90 -19.10 0.60
CA ASP A 183 -2.07 -19.03 -0.24
C ASP A 183 -2.12 -20.15 -1.29
N PRO A 184 -3.32 -20.62 -1.69
CA PRO A 184 -3.43 -21.60 -2.75
C PRO A 184 -2.99 -20.98 -4.09
N VAL A 185 -2.11 -21.67 -4.81
CA VAL A 185 -1.62 -21.21 -6.11
C VAL A 185 -2.44 -21.86 -7.22
N ILE A 186 -3.09 -21.03 -8.01
CA ILE A 186 -4.01 -21.44 -9.08
C ILE A 186 -3.47 -20.97 -10.43
N GLY A 187 -3.57 -21.83 -11.43
CA GLY A 187 -3.30 -21.49 -12.83
C GLY A 187 -1.83 -21.55 -13.26
N ARG A 188 -0.83 -21.50 -12.39
CA ARG A 188 0.60 -21.38 -12.72
C ARG A 188 1.33 -22.72 -12.87
N LYS A 189 0.65 -23.76 -13.39
CA LYS A 189 1.18 -25.12 -13.44
C LYS A 189 2.41 -25.23 -14.35
N ASP A 190 2.35 -24.65 -15.52
CA ASP A 190 3.40 -24.75 -16.55
C ASP A 190 4.67 -23.99 -16.12
N GLU A 191 4.51 -22.82 -15.51
CA GLU A 191 5.62 -22.02 -15.00
C GLU A 191 6.32 -22.74 -13.84
N ILE A 192 5.56 -23.32 -12.89
CA ILE A 192 6.12 -24.08 -11.76
C ILE A 192 6.87 -25.32 -12.29
N GLU A 193 6.32 -26.06 -13.25
CA GLU A 193 6.99 -27.18 -13.87
C GLU A 193 8.27 -26.74 -14.58
N ARG A 194 8.24 -25.60 -15.25
CA ARG A 194 9.42 -25.04 -15.92
C ARG A 194 10.51 -24.65 -14.93
N VAL A 195 10.17 -24.05 -13.79
CA VAL A 195 11.10 -23.76 -12.70
C VAL A 195 11.73 -25.05 -12.18
N ALA A 196 10.93 -26.07 -11.86
CA ALA A 196 11.38 -27.38 -11.39
C ALA A 196 12.30 -28.08 -12.41
N GLN A 197 11.96 -28.00 -13.69
CA GLN A 197 12.77 -28.53 -14.77
C GLN A 197 14.14 -27.85 -14.87
N ILE A 198 14.21 -26.51 -14.74
CA ILE A 198 15.46 -25.76 -14.81
C ILE A 198 16.33 -26.09 -13.59
N LEU A 199 15.77 -26.13 -12.38
CA LEU A 199 16.48 -26.51 -11.15
C LEU A 199 17.10 -27.92 -11.24
N SER A 200 16.52 -28.82 -12.04
CA SER A 200 17.01 -30.19 -12.25
C SER A 200 18.11 -30.29 -13.30
N ARG A 201 18.50 -29.21 -13.96
CA ARG A 201 19.55 -29.23 -14.98
C ARG A 201 20.94 -29.32 -14.37
N ARG A 202 21.89 -29.86 -15.10
CA ARG A 202 23.31 -29.90 -14.71
C ARG A 202 24.02 -28.55 -14.85
N ARG A 203 23.58 -27.71 -15.80
CA ARG A 203 24.14 -26.37 -16.06
C ARG A 203 22.99 -25.39 -16.30
N LYS A 204 23.18 -24.10 -16.02
CA LYS A 204 22.14 -23.08 -16.07
C LYS A 204 20.89 -23.50 -15.27
N ASN A 205 21.14 -23.98 -14.06
CA ASN A 205 20.14 -24.52 -13.15
C ASN A 205 19.50 -23.47 -12.23
N ASN A 206 19.79 -22.20 -12.45
CA ASN A 206 19.19 -21.09 -11.69
C ASN A 206 18.12 -20.41 -12.57
N PRO A 207 16.82 -20.60 -12.31
CA PRO A 207 15.76 -19.88 -13.01
C PRO A 207 15.68 -18.42 -12.56
N VAL A 208 15.35 -17.51 -13.47
CA VAL A 208 14.95 -16.15 -13.13
C VAL A 208 13.57 -15.87 -13.73
N LEU A 209 12.63 -15.49 -12.87
CA LEU A 209 11.27 -15.11 -13.21
C LEU A 209 11.26 -13.65 -13.64
N ILE A 210 10.91 -13.37 -14.87
CA ILE A 210 10.86 -12.03 -15.44
C ILE A 210 9.42 -11.70 -15.75
N GLY A 211 8.92 -10.61 -15.18
CA GLY A 211 7.54 -10.16 -15.43
C GLY A 211 7.25 -8.87 -14.71
N GLU A 212 6.15 -8.23 -15.07
CA GLU A 212 5.71 -6.98 -14.47
C GLU A 212 5.41 -7.15 -12.97
N PRO A 213 5.42 -6.06 -12.18
CA PRO A 213 5.00 -6.12 -10.78
C PRO A 213 3.55 -6.63 -10.66
N GLY A 214 3.26 -7.44 -9.63
CA GLY A 214 1.90 -7.91 -9.36
C GLY A 214 1.39 -9.05 -10.26
N VAL A 215 2.21 -9.63 -11.17
CA VAL A 215 1.79 -10.77 -12.00
C VAL A 215 1.85 -12.13 -11.29
N GLY A 216 2.29 -12.17 -10.04
CA GLY A 216 2.34 -13.39 -9.22
C GLY A 216 3.66 -14.17 -9.30
N LYS A 217 4.81 -13.49 -9.47
CA LYS A 217 6.14 -14.14 -9.46
C LYS A 217 6.42 -14.90 -8.17
N THR A 218 6.13 -14.30 -7.02
CA THR A 218 6.32 -14.90 -5.70
C THR A 218 5.38 -16.08 -5.47
N ALA A 219 4.14 -16.00 -5.94
CA ALA A 219 3.16 -17.10 -5.89
C ALA A 219 3.65 -18.37 -6.59
N ILE A 220 4.41 -18.26 -7.70
CA ILE A 220 5.01 -19.42 -8.39
C ILE A 220 5.97 -20.17 -7.46
N ILE A 221 6.74 -19.45 -6.66
CA ILE A 221 7.69 -20.03 -5.71
C ILE A 221 6.97 -20.67 -4.52
N GLU A 222 5.91 -20.04 -4.04
CA GLU A 222 5.03 -20.60 -3.01
C GLU A 222 4.36 -21.89 -3.50
N GLY A 223 3.88 -21.92 -4.76
CA GLY A 223 3.35 -23.10 -5.40
C GLY A 223 4.39 -24.21 -5.57
N LEU A 224 5.64 -23.85 -5.91
CA LEU A 224 6.74 -24.82 -5.95
C LEU A 224 6.99 -25.42 -4.57
N ALA A 225 6.99 -24.61 -3.50
CA ALA A 225 7.17 -25.08 -2.13
C ALA A 225 6.05 -26.03 -1.71
N GLN A 226 4.80 -25.75 -2.07
CA GLN A 226 3.65 -26.64 -1.83
C GLN A 226 3.84 -27.97 -2.56
N ARG A 227 4.21 -27.97 -3.86
CA ARG A 227 4.46 -29.20 -4.62
C ARG A 227 5.64 -30.01 -4.09
N ILE A 228 6.69 -29.37 -3.56
CA ILE A 228 7.80 -30.07 -2.89
C ILE A 228 7.30 -30.89 -1.69
N ILE A 229 6.39 -30.31 -0.88
CA ILE A 229 5.82 -30.99 0.28
C ILE A 229 4.94 -32.19 -0.16
N PHE A 230 4.12 -32.00 -1.18
CA PHE A 230 3.30 -33.08 -1.76
C PHE A 230 4.10 -34.08 -2.61
N LYS A 231 5.43 -33.84 -2.78
CA LYS A 231 6.32 -34.65 -3.64
C LYS A 231 5.89 -34.70 -5.11
N ASP A 232 5.17 -33.70 -5.57
CA ASP A 232 4.74 -33.51 -6.97
C ASP A 232 5.77 -32.73 -7.78
N VAL A 233 7.02 -33.11 -7.66
CA VAL A 233 8.19 -32.49 -8.32
C VAL A 233 9.21 -33.56 -8.66
N PRO A 234 10.22 -33.32 -9.53
CA PRO A 234 11.30 -34.26 -9.79
C PRO A 234 12.04 -34.68 -8.52
N ARG A 235 12.48 -35.95 -8.46
CA ARG A 235 13.15 -36.56 -7.29
C ARG A 235 14.35 -35.73 -6.76
N LEU A 236 15.03 -35.00 -7.63
CA LEU A 236 16.20 -34.17 -7.27
C LEU A 236 15.87 -33.02 -6.32
N ILE A 237 14.61 -32.59 -6.31
CA ILE A 237 14.17 -31.46 -5.49
C ILE A 237 13.16 -31.84 -4.39
N HIS A 238 12.83 -33.12 -4.19
CA HIS A 238 11.86 -33.60 -3.17
C HIS A 238 12.18 -33.18 -1.74
N ASN A 239 13.48 -33.09 -1.39
CA ASN A 239 13.92 -32.79 -0.03
C ASN A 239 14.56 -31.40 0.09
N LYS A 240 14.38 -30.55 -0.89
CA LYS A 240 14.92 -29.20 -0.89
C LYS A 240 14.02 -28.27 -0.04
N ARG A 241 14.64 -27.33 0.68
CA ARG A 241 13.98 -26.21 1.37
C ARG A 241 14.14 -24.96 0.53
N ILE A 242 13.10 -24.17 0.40
CA ILE A 242 13.16 -22.86 -0.26
C ILE A 242 13.20 -21.80 0.80
N LEU A 243 14.27 -21.01 0.79
CA LEU A 243 14.51 -19.89 1.70
C LEU A 243 14.43 -18.58 0.91
N SER A 244 13.52 -17.68 1.30
CA SER A 244 13.44 -16.33 0.73
C SER A 244 14.36 -15.40 1.48
N LEU A 245 15.40 -14.87 0.82
CA LEU A 245 16.41 -14.01 1.43
C LEU A 245 15.86 -12.61 1.65
N ASP A 246 15.99 -12.09 2.86
CA ASP A 246 15.69 -10.70 3.20
C ASP A 246 16.96 -9.85 3.05
N LEU A 247 17.09 -9.21 1.89
CA LEU A 247 18.22 -8.32 1.60
C LEU A 247 18.17 -7.02 2.43
N ALA A 248 16.97 -6.54 2.74
CA ALA A 248 16.80 -5.34 3.56
C ALA A 248 17.25 -5.60 5.00
N GLY A 249 16.90 -6.76 5.57
CA GLY A 249 17.35 -7.19 6.89
C GLY A 249 18.87 -7.39 6.99
N LEU A 250 19.52 -7.84 5.90
CA LEU A 250 20.98 -7.95 5.85
C LEU A 250 21.69 -6.59 5.90
N VAL A 251 21.10 -5.56 5.33
CA VAL A 251 21.64 -4.19 5.32
C VAL A 251 21.29 -3.43 6.60
N ALA A 252 20.13 -3.70 7.18
CA ALA A 252 19.64 -3.01 8.37
C ALA A 252 20.62 -3.13 9.55
N GLY A 253 20.86 -2.00 10.23
CA GLY A 253 21.77 -1.93 11.39
C GLY A 253 23.26 -2.02 11.07
N THR A 254 23.69 -2.14 9.81
CA THR A 254 25.12 -2.10 9.46
C THR A 254 25.59 -0.64 9.31
N LYS A 255 26.46 -0.20 10.25
CA LYS A 255 27.09 1.14 10.19
C LYS A 255 28.26 1.20 9.20
N TYR A 256 28.89 0.05 8.91
CA TYR A 256 30.08 -0.06 8.07
C TYR A 256 29.93 -1.16 7.02
N ARG A 257 30.47 -0.92 5.83
CA ARG A 257 30.49 -1.87 4.70
C ARG A 257 30.98 -3.28 5.09
N GLY A 258 31.99 -3.36 5.94
CA GLY A 258 32.58 -4.63 6.36
C GLY A 258 31.60 -5.55 7.15
N GLN A 259 30.69 -4.98 7.91
CA GLN A 259 29.68 -5.76 8.66
C GLN A 259 28.68 -6.44 7.71
N PHE A 260 28.25 -5.75 6.67
CA PHE A 260 27.37 -6.32 5.63
C PHE A 260 28.08 -7.44 4.86
N GLU A 261 29.35 -7.20 4.46
CA GLU A 261 30.16 -8.21 3.77
C GLU A 261 30.36 -9.46 4.64
N GLU A 262 30.55 -9.31 5.95
CA GLU A 262 30.68 -10.41 6.91
C GLU A 262 29.37 -11.21 7.05
N ARG A 263 28.22 -10.53 7.16
CA ARG A 263 26.91 -11.20 7.19
C ARG A 263 26.65 -12.01 5.92
N ILE A 264 26.86 -11.43 4.74
CA ILE A 264 26.72 -12.15 3.46
C ILE A 264 27.68 -13.33 3.40
N LYS A 265 28.94 -13.16 3.81
CA LYS A 265 29.93 -14.24 3.83
C LYS A 265 29.47 -15.38 4.71
N THR A 266 28.91 -15.11 5.87
CA THR A 266 28.37 -16.13 6.78
C THR A 266 27.20 -16.87 6.14
N VAL A 267 26.24 -16.16 5.54
CA VAL A 267 25.13 -16.73 4.77
C VAL A 267 25.63 -17.61 3.64
N MET A 268 26.63 -17.16 2.88
CA MET A 268 27.22 -17.92 1.77
C MET A 268 27.89 -19.21 2.23
N VAL A 269 28.64 -19.18 3.34
CA VAL A 269 29.29 -20.37 3.93
C VAL A 269 28.26 -21.40 4.39
N GLU A 270 27.13 -20.96 4.94
CA GLU A 270 26.03 -21.87 5.32
C GLU A 270 25.33 -22.47 4.10
N LEU A 271 25.12 -21.68 3.03
CA LEU A 271 24.56 -22.15 1.77
C LEU A 271 25.44 -23.19 1.09
N GLU A 272 26.77 -22.97 1.04
CA GLU A 272 27.72 -23.90 0.45
C GLU A 272 27.85 -25.22 1.23
N LYS A 273 27.64 -25.19 2.56
CA LYS A 273 27.71 -26.38 3.42
C LYS A 273 26.45 -27.23 3.42
N THR A 274 25.34 -26.72 2.85
CA THR A 274 24.03 -27.36 2.98
C THR A 274 23.43 -27.64 1.59
N ASP A 275 23.56 -28.87 1.12
CA ASP A 275 23.13 -29.29 -0.25
C ASP A 275 21.61 -29.22 -0.49
N ASN A 276 20.79 -29.11 0.56
CA ASN A 276 19.34 -29.22 0.47
C ASN A 276 18.61 -27.87 0.43
N LEU A 277 19.29 -26.79 0.06
CA LEU A 277 18.70 -25.45 0.05
C LEU A 277 18.52 -24.95 -1.38
N ILE A 278 17.44 -24.18 -1.58
CA ILE A 278 17.18 -23.35 -2.75
C ILE A 278 16.98 -21.94 -2.22
N LEU A 279 17.81 -21.01 -2.64
CA LEU A 279 17.69 -19.60 -2.28
C LEU A 279 16.74 -18.91 -3.24
N PHE A 280 15.70 -18.26 -2.72
CA PHE A 280 14.86 -17.36 -3.49
C PHE A 280 15.25 -15.93 -3.20
N ILE A 281 15.48 -15.15 -4.25
CA ILE A 281 15.83 -13.74 -4.17
C ILE A 281 14.78 -12.97 -4.95
N ASP A 282 13.91 -12.32 -4.23
CA ASP A 282 13.01 -11.34 -4.84
C ASP A 282 13.79 -10.06 -5.17
N GLU A 283 13.38 -9.36 -6.20
CA GLU A 283 14.11 -8.20 -6.71
C GLU A 283 15.61 -8.47 -6.93
N LEU A 284 15.92 -9.53 -7.69
CA LEU A 284 17.31 -9.97 -7.98
C LEU A 284 18.25 -8.81 -8.41
N HIS A 285 17.69 -7.78 -9.03
CA HIS A 285 18.43 -6.59 -9.46
C HIS A 285 19.05 -5.81 -8.30
N THR A 286 18.50 -5.91 -7.09
CA THR A 286 19.03 -5.23 -5.89
C THR A 286 20.39 -5.78 -5.48
N LEU A 287 20.68 -7.06 -5.77
CA LEU A 287 22.01 -7.65 -5.56
C LEU A 287 23.08 -7.02 -6.47
N VAL A 288 22.68 -6.60 -7.69
CA VAL A 288 23.61 -6.16 -8.74
C VAL A 288 23.64 -4.64 -8.86
N GLY A 289 22.53 -3.98 -8.55
CA GLY A 289 22.30 -2.57 -8.88
C GLY A 289 22.43 -1.58 -7.74
N ALA A 290 22.68 -2.00 -6.54
CA ALA A 290 22.88 -1.11 -5.39
C ALA A 290 24.11 -0.19 -5.52
N GLY A 291 24.79 -0.19 -6.68
CA GLY A 291 26.07 0.43 -6.98
C GLY A 291 26.06 1.73 -7.79
N GLY A 292 24.98 2.48 -7.86
CA GLY A 292 24.90 3.68 -8.73
C GLY A 292 25.44 5.01 -8.17
N ALA A 293 25.68 5.14 -6.87
CA ALA A 293 26.33 6.29 -6.26
C ALA A 293 27.57 5.82 -5.53
N SER A 294 28.67 6.55 -5.63
CA SER A 294 29.98 6.26 -5.05
C SER A 294 29.88 5.75 -3.60
N GLY A 295 29.94 4.41 -3.39
CA GLY A 295 29.93 3.79 -2.07
C GLY A 295 28.90 2.68 -1.84
N SER A 296 28.08 2.32 -2.81
CA SER A 296 27.06 1.30 -2.63
C SER A 296 27.62 -0.12 -2.63
N LEU A 297 26.95 -0.95 -1.83
CA LEU A 297 27.25 -2.31 -1.48
C LEU A 297 27.04 -3.25 -2.70
N ASP A 298 28.12 -3.73 -3.33
CA ASP A 298 28.03 -4.70 -4.44
C ASP A 298 28.06 -6.14 -3.88
N ALA A 299 26.91 -6.62 -3.46
CA ALA A 299 26.73 -7.97 -3.00
C ALA A 299 26.97 -9.01 -4.11
N SER A 300 26.79 -8.62 -5.39
CA SER A 300 26.90 -9.54 -6.52
C SER A 300 28.28 -10.17 -6.63
N ASN A 301 29.35 -9.45 -6.28
CA ASN A 301 30.71 -9.96 -6.33
C ASN A 301 30.95 -11.12 -5.35
N MET A 302 30.17 -11.19 -4.26
CA MET A 302 30.23 -12.29 -3.30
C MET A 302 29.45 -13.53 -3.74
N PHE A 303 28.30 -13.32 -4.40
CA PHE A 303 27.47 -14.42 -4.94
C PHE A 303 28.03 -15.02 -6.25
N LYS A 304 28.66 -14.22 -7.10
CA LYS A 304 29.20 -14.63 -8.41
C LYS A 304 30.07 -15.90 -8.37
N PRO A 305 31.06 -16.04 -7.47
CA PRO A 305 31.91 -17.23 -7.43
C PRO A 305 31.12 -18.53 -7.14
N ALA A 306 30.23 -18.51 -6.16
CA ALA A 306 29.41 -19.66 -5.77
C ALA A 306 28.38 -20.05 -6.84
N LEU A 307 27.70 -19.05 -7.44
CA LEU A 307 26.83 -19.26 -8.60
C LEU A 307 27.63 -19.78 -9.80
N ALA A 308 28.87 -19.33 -9.96
CA ALA A 308 29.74 -19.75 -11.09
C ALA A 308 30.17 -21.21 -10.95
N ARG A 309 30.47 -21.70 -9.76
CA ARG A 309 30.83 -23.09 -9.48
C ARG A 309 29.60 -24.02 -9.57
N GLY A 310 28.38 -23.49 -9.34
CA GLY A 310 27.15 -24.27 -9.26
C GLY A 310 26.90 -24.87 -7.86
N ASP A 311 27.58 -24.36 -6.85
CA ASP A 311 27.49 -24.83 -5.46
C ASP A 311 26.15 -24.42 -4.81
N ILE A 312 25.47 -23.43 -5.38
CA ILE A 312 24.24 -22.86 -4.86
C ILE A 312 23.15 -22.93 -5.93
N HIS A 313 21.95 -23.37 -5.53
CA HIS A 313 20.73 -23.24 -6.31
C HIS A 313 19.99 -21.94 -5.94
N CYS A 314 19.77 -21.10 -6.93
CA CYS A 314 19.12 -19.80 -6.73
C CYS A 314 17.94 -19.63 -7.71
N ILE A 315 16.84 -19.06 -7.22
CA ILE A 315 15.72 -18.60 -8.03
C ILE A 315 15.67 -17.08 -7.87
N GLY A 316 15.73 -16.35 -8.97
CA GLY A 316 15.57 -14.89 -8.96
C GLY A 316 14.19 -14.46 -9.46
N ALA A 317 13.69 -13.34 -8.98
CA ALA A 317 12.53 -12.66 -9.55
C ALA A 317 12.89 -11.19 -9.82
N THR A 318 12.46 -10.63 -10.96
CA THR A 318 12.74 -9.23 -11.33
C THR A 318 11.80 -8.78 -12.45
N THR A 319 11.81 -7.50 -12.80
CA THR A 319 11.14 -6.98 -13.99
C THR A 319 12.03 -7.11 -15.24
N LEU A 320 11.45 -6.95 -16.43
CA LEU A 320 12.19 -7.05 -17.69
C LEU A 320 13.23 -5.92 -17.82
N ASP A 321 12.86 -4.71 -17.44
CA ASP A 321 13.72 -3.53 -17.55
C ASP A 321 14.90 -3.60 -16.59
N GLU A 322 14.65 -4.02 -15.34
CA GLU A 322 15.69 -4.24 -14.34
C GLU A 322 16.63 -5.38 -14.73
N TYR A 323 16.06 -6.48 -15.27
CA TYR A 323 16.87 -7.58 -15.78
C TYR A 323 17.83 -7.10 -16.87
N ARG A 324 17.35 -6.35 -17.87
CA ARG A 324 18.18 -5.78 -18.94
C ARG A 324 19.23 -4.79 -18.42
N LYS A 325 18.82 -3.94 -17.47
CA LYS A 325 19.70 -2.88 -16.95
C LYS A 325 20.84 -3.43 -16.08
N TYR A 326 20.59 -4.44 -15.28
CA TYR A 326 21.49 -4.90 -14.21
C TYR A 326 22.05 -6.32 -14.44
N VAL A 327 21.23 -7.30 -14.83
CA VAL A 327 21.64 -8.71 -14.91
C VAL A 327 22.21 -9.05 -16.29
N GLU A 328 21.58 -8.60 -17.36
CA GLU A 328 21.99 -8.91 -18.74
C GLU A 328 23.33 -8.24 -19.11
N LYS A 329 23.65 -7.10 -18.53
CA LYS A 329 24.94 -6.43 -18.71
C LYS A 329 26.10 -7.17 -18.02
N ASP A 330 25.79 -8.00 -17.03
CA ASP A 330 26.77 -8.82 -16.32
C ASP A 330 26.85 -10.21 -16.94
N GLY A 331 27.80 -10.40 -17.87
CA GLY A 331 27.96 -11.66 -18.59
C GLY A 331 28.27 -12.89 -17.72
N ALA A 332 28.70 -12.69 -16.46
CA ALA A 332 28.90 -13.79 -15.52
C ALA A 332 27.58 -14.30 -14.95
N LEU A 333 26.65 -13.41 -14.64
CA LEU A 333 25.30 -13.75 -14.13
C LEU A 333 24.42 -14.25 -15.28
N GLU A 334 24.42 -13.59 -16.42
CA GLU A 334 23.59 -13.99 -17.58
C GLU A 334 23.83 -15.46 -17.99
N ARG A 335 25.07 -15.92 -17.96
CA ARG A 335 25.42 -17.31 -18.30
C ARG A 335 24.93 -18.32 -17.28
N ARG A 336 24.50 -17.91 -16.09
CA ARG A 336 24.09 -18.79 -14.97
C ARG A 336 22.60 -18.83 -14.77
N PHE A 337 21.91 -17.76 -15.11
CA PHE A 337 20.47 -17.68 -15.01
C PHE A 337 19.76 -18.11 -16.31
N GLN A 338 18.63 -18.81 -16.15
CA GLN A 338 17.73 -19.15 -17.25
C GLN A 338 16.45 -18.33 -17.14
N LYS A 339 16.17 -17.52 -18.15
CA LYS A 339 14.98 -16.64 -18.20
C LYS A 339 13.70 -17.48 -18.30
N ILE A 340 12.68 -17.10 -17.51
CA ILE A 340 11.30 -17.54 -17.60
C ILE A 340 10.45 -16.28 -17.63
N ASN A 341 9.77 -16.02 -18.74
CA ASN A 341 8.89 -14.87 -18.86
C ASN A 341 7.53 -15.20 -18.24
N ILE A 342 7.09 -14.39 -17.30
CA ILE A 342 5.80 -14.49 -16.63
C ILE A 342 4.86 -13.44 -17.21
N VAL A 343 3.80 -13.91 -17.83
CA VAL A 343 2.77 -13.05 -18.44
C VAL A 343 1.64 -12.84 -17.43
N PRO A 344 1.00 -11.65 -17.42
CA PRO A 344 -0.22 -11.44 -16.63
C PRO A 344 -1.27 -12.50 -16.98
N PRO A 345 -2.02 -13.04 -16.02
CA PRO A 345 -3.09 -13.99 -16.28
C PRO A 345 -4.24 -13.31 -17.05
N SER A 346 -5.00 -14.11 -17.78
CA SER A 346 -6.24 -13.67 -18.42
C SER A 346 -7.31 -13.29 -17.38
N VAL A 347 -8.40 -12.66 -17.85
CA VAL A 347 -9.54 -12.31 -16.99
C VAL A 347 -10.13 -13.57 -16.34
N ASP A 348 -10.33 -14.64 -17.13
CA ASP A 348 -10.91 -15.89 -16.62
C ASP A 348 -10.01 -16.60 -15.62
N GLU A 349 -8.69 -16.64 -15.87
CA GLU A 349 -7.72 -17.18 -14.93
C GLU A 349 -7.68 -16.36 -13.64
N SER A 350 -7.80 -15.03 -13.74
CA SER A 350 -7.83 -14.14 -12.58
C SER A 350 -9.08 -14.36 -11.73
N ILE A 351 -10.25 -14.58 -12.35
CA ILE A 351 -11.48 -14.95 -11.63
C ILE A 351 -11.28 -16.27 -10.87
N ALA A 352 -10.66 -17.26 -11.51
CA ALA A 352 -10.36 -18.53 -10.85
C ALA A 352 -9.40 -18.36 -9.66
N ILE A 353 -8.39 -17.49 -9.78
CA ILE A 353 -7.45 -17.15 -8.71
C ILE A 353 -8.21 -16.52 -7.54
N LEU A 354 -9.05 -15.51 -7.78
CA LEU A 354 -9.81 -14.84 -6.74
C LEU A 354 -10.79 -15.80 -6.04
N LYS A 355 -11.50 -16.66 -6.79
CA LYS A 355 -12.37 -17.69 -6.20
C LYS A 355 -11.60 -18.65 -5.28
N GLY A 356 -10.35 -18.95 -5.60
CA GLY A 356 -9.51 -19.77 -4.72
C GLY A 356 -8.97 -19.06 -3.48
N LEU A 357 -8.78 -17.74 -3.54
CA LEU A 357 -8.37 -16.91 -2.41
C LEU A 357 -9.55 -16.51 -1.52
N GLN A 358 -10.75 -16.45 -2.06
CA GLN A 358 -11.99 -16.03 -1.40
C GLN A 358 -12.15 -16.54 0.03
N PRO A 359 -12.01 -17.85 0.35
CA PRO A 359 -12.26 -18.34 1.71
C PRO A 359 -11.31 -17.77 2.77
N ARG A 360 -10.11 -17.35 2.35
CA ARG A 360 -9.13 -16.73 3.26
C ARG A 360 -9.47 -15.27 3.56
N TYR A 361 -9.85 -14.51 2.54
CA TYR A 361 -10.28 -13.12 2.70
C TYR A 361 -11.61 -13.03 3.43
N GLU A 362 -12.56 -13.95 3.18
CA GLU A 362 -13.81 -14.07 3.93
C GLU A 362 -13.55 -14.28 5.41
N LYS A 363 -12.64 -15.20 5.73
CA LYS A 363 -12.26 -15.46 7.12
C LYS A 363 -11.51 -14.28 7.77
N HIS A 364 -10.68 -13.56 7.00
CA HIS A 364 -9.89 -12.44 7.52
C HIS A 364 -10.75 -11.23 7.86
N HIS A 365 -11.67 -10.87 6.96
CA HIS A 365 -12.54 -9.70 7.11
C HIS A 365 -13.91 -10.03 7.75
N ASN A 366 -14.21 -11.29 8.01
CA ASN A 366 -15.51 -11.77 8.45
C ASN A 366 -16.66 -11.31 7.54
N VAL A 367 -16.50 -11.52 6.24
CA VAL A 367 -17.44 -11.14 5.18
C VAL A 367 -17.72 -12.35 4.28
N ALA A 368 -18.76 -12.28 3.46
CA ALA A 368 -19.06 -13.25 2.41
C ALA A 368 -19.12 -12.51 1.06
N TYR A 369 -18.30 -12.93 0.08
CA TYR A 369 -18.33 -12.36 -1.27
C TYR A 369 -19.34 -13.12 -2.13
N ASP A 370 -20.24 -12.39 -2.77
CA ASP A 370 -21.12 -12.96 -3.80
C ASP A 370 -20.28 -13.33 -5.06
N GLU A 371 -20.71 -14.31 -5.85
CA GLU A 371 -19.97 -14.69 -7.06
C GLU A 371 -19.85 -13.53 -8.05
N ASP A 372 -20.91 -12.76 -8.23
CA ASP A 372 -20.92 -11.56 -9.09
C ASP A 372 -19.92 -10.51 -8.59
N ALA A 373 -19.71 -10.39 -7.28
CA ALA A 373 -18.73 -9.48 -6.70
C ALA A 373 -17.28 -9.89 -7.04
N ILE A 374 -16.97 -11.19 -7.02
CA ILE A 374 -15.66 -11.69 -7.42
C ILE A 374 -15.37 -11.41 -8.91
N GLU A 375 -16.36 -11.64 -9.76
CA GLU A 375 -16.23 -11.33 -11.19
C GLU A 375 -16.09 -9.81 -11.41
N ALA A 376 -16.85 -9.00 -10.69
CA ALA A 376 -16.74 -7.56 -10.72
C ALA A 376 -15.36 -7.04 -10.27
N CYS A 377 -14.72 -7.64 -9.25
CA CYS A 377 -13.35 -7.29 -8.86
C CYS A 377 -12.38 -7.37 -10.04
N VAL A 378 -12.46 -8.43 -10.82
CA VAL A 378 -11.57 -8.63 -11.97
C VAL A 378 -11.95 -7.72 -13.14
N GLN A 379 -13.22 -7.70 -13.54
CA GLN A 379 -13.69 -6.95 -14.70
C GLN A 379 -13.53 -5.44 -14.52
N LEU A 380 -13.93 -4.92 -13.35
CA LEU A 380 -13.85 -3.48 -13.08
C LEU A 380 -12.39 -3.03 -12.88
N SER A 381 -11.57 -3.82 -12.16
CA SER A 381 -10.14 -3.50 -12.04
C SER A 381 -9.42 -3.58 -13.39
N TYR A 382 -9.74 -4.55 -14.23
CA TYR A 382 -9.18 -4.67 -15.58
C TYR A 382 -9.51 -3.46 -16.44
N ARG A 383 -10.77 -3.00 -16.37
CA ARG A 383 -11.28 -1.89 -17.16
C ARG A 383 -10.83 -0.52 -16.68
N TYR A 384 -10.78 -0.31 -15.36
CA TYR A 384 -10.62 1.04 -14.77
C TYR A 384 -9.26 1.30 -14.13
N ILE A 385 -8.49 0.25 -13.78
CA ILE A 385 -7.14 0.38 -13.21
C ILE A 385 -6.12 -0.06 -14.26
N THR A 386 -5.45 0.89 -14.89
CA THR A 386 -4.55 0.64 -16.03
C THR A 386 -3.07 0.62 -15.64
N ASP A 387 -2.73 1.14 -14.48
CA ASP A 387 -1.35 1.27 -13.96
C ASP A 387 -0.82 0.01 -13.26
N LYS A 388 -1.70 -0.95 -12.96
CA LYS A 388 -1.36 -2.23 -12.31
C LYS A 388 -1.79 -3.41 -13.17
N PHE A 389 -1.19 -4.58 -12.93
CA PHE A 389 -1.48 -5.81 -13.66
C PHE A 389 -2.36 -6.77 -12.86
N LEU A 390 -3.09 -7.64 -13.57
CA LEU A 390 -3.77 -8.77 -12.97
C LEU A 390 -2.74 -9.82 -12.50
N PRO A 391 -3.02 -10.58 -11.41
CA PRO A 391 -4.24 -10.55 -10.58
C PRO A 391 -4.19 -9.53 -9.46
N ASP A 392 -3.05 -8.91 -9.17
CA ASP A 392 -2.78 -8.08 -7.99
C ASP A 392 -3.82 -6.97 -7.79
N LYS A 393 -4.11 -6.18 -8.83
CA LYS A 393 -5.12 -5.12 -8.76
C LYS A 393 -6.54 -5.61 -8.43
N ALA A 394 -6.89 -6.83 -8.81
CA ALA A 394 -8.19 -7.41 -8.50
C ALA A 394 -8.23 -7.94 -7.06
N ILE A 395 -7.10 -8.47 -6.57
CA ILE A 395 -6.92 -8.88 -5.17
C ILE A 395 -6.98 -7.66 -4.26
N ASP A 396 -6.29 -6.56 -4.60
CA ASP A 396 -6.35 -5.29 -3.86
C ASP A 396 -7.80 -4.80 -3.70
N ILE A 397 -8.59 -4.81 -4.78
CA ILE A 397 -10.00 -4.39 -4.73
C ILE A 397 -10.85 -5.33 -3.86
N MET A 398 -10.62 -6.63 -3.92
CA MET A 398 -11.30 -7.61 -3.08
C MET A 398 -10.99 -7.37 -1.60
N ASP A 399 -9.71 -7.17 -1.27
CA ASP A 399 -9.23 -6.91 0.10
C ASP A 399 -9.81 -5.61 0.66
N GLU A 400 -9.75 -4.53 -0.11
CA GLU A 400 -10.29 -3.23 0.28
C GLU A 400 -11.82 -3.24 0.45
N ALA A 401 -12.52 -3.97 -0.42
CA ALA A 401 -13.97 -4.12 -0.31
C ALA A 401 -14.38 -4.90 0.95
N GLY A 402 -13.66 -5.96 1.29
CA GLY A 402 -13.86 -6.72 2.52
C GLY A 402 -13.62 -5.87 3.77
N SER A 403 -12.49 -5.17 3.81
CA SER A 403 -12.12 -4.25 4.89
C SER A 403 -13.18 -3.17 5.08
N ARG A 404 -13.62 -2.52 4.00
CA ARG A 404 -14.63 -1.47 4.04
C ARG A 404 -16.00 -1.98 4.50
N ALA A 405 -16.42 -3.14 4.00
CA ALA A 405 -17.69 -3.76 4.42
C ALA A 405 -17.68 -4.04 5.92
N HIS A 406 -16.58 -4.58 6.44
CA HIS A 406 -16.40 -4.82 7.86
C HIS A 406 -16.45 -3.52 8.67
N MET A 407 -15.72 -2.48 8.29
CA MET A 407 -15.68 -1.18 8.98
C MET A 407 -17.03 -0.46 8.99
N LEU A 408 -17.79 -0.46 7.89
CA LEU A 408 -19.08 0.22 7.79
C LEU A 408 -20.15 -0.39 8.70
N ASN A 409 -20.04 -1.68 9.01
CA ASN A 409 -21.00 -2.40 9.83
C ASN A 409 -20.53 -2.65 11.27
N MET A 410 -19.33 -2.21 11.62
CA MET A 410 -18.80 -2.28 12.98
C MET A 410 -19.48 -1.25 13.89
N LYS A 411 -20.81 -1.39 14.05
CA LYS A 411 -21.55 -0.62 15.06
C LYS A 411 -21.41 -1.35 16.38
N VAL A 412 -20.55 -0.81 17.24
CA VAL A 412 -20.49 -1.27 18.65
C VAL A 412 -21.89 -1.17 19.24
N PRO A 413 -22.44 -2.26 19.83
CA PRO A 413 -23.75 -2.20 20.47
C PRO A 413 -23.78 -1.09 21.51
N GLN A 414 -24.88 -0.34 21.55
CA GLN A 414 -25.02 0.77 22.50
C GLN A 414 -24.87 0.30 23.96
N GLU A 415 -25.28 -0.92 24.25
CA GLU A 415 -25.15 -1.57 25.55
C GLU A 415 -23.68 -1.71 25.99
N VAL A 416 -22.75 -1.96 25.07
CA VAL A 416 -21.32 -2.05 25.37
C VAL A 416 -20.76 -0.67 25.70
N ILE A 417 -21.13 0.35 24.92
CA ILE A 417 -20.72 1.74 25.15
C ILE A 417 -21.25 2.26 26.49
N ASP A 418 -22.51 1.97 26.79
CA ASP A 418 -23.15 2.39 28.04
C ASP A 418 -22.47 1.76 29.25
N LEU A 419 -22.12 0.46 29.16
CA LEU A 419 -21.40 -0.26 30.22
C LEU A 419 -19.96 0.25 30.38
N GLU A 420 -19.27 0.59 29.32
CA GLU A 420 -17.92 1.19 29.39
C GLU A 420 -17.97 2.53 30.09
N LEU A 421 -18.95 3.37 29.78
CA LEU A 421 -19.17 4.65 30.46
C LEU A 421 -19.55 4.46 31.95
N GLU A 422 -20.31 3.43 32.28
CA GLU A 422 -20.66 3.12 33.67
C GLU A 422 -19.44 2.63 34.47
N ILE A 423 -18.60 1.81 33.87
CA ILE A 423 -17.31 1.36 34.45
C ILE A 423 -16.40 2.54 34.73
N GLU A 424 -16.31 3.49 33.79
CA GLU A 424 -15.47 4.67 33.93
C GLU A 424 -15.96 5.56 35.09
N LYS A 425 -17.27 5.74 35.23
CA LYS A 425 -17.85 6.46 36.38
C LYS A 425 -17.54 5.77 37.71
N VAL A 426 -17.71 4.46 37.79
CA VAL A 426 -17.41 3.70 39.02
C VAL A 426 -15.91 3.77 39.35
N ARG A 427 -15.03 3.80 38.36
CA ARG A 427 -13.58 3.99 38.56
C ARG A 427 -13.28 5.36 39.16
N LEU A 428 -13.83 6.41 38.60
CA LEU A 428 -13.64 7.78 39.10
C LEU A 428 -14.17 7.93 40.52
N GLU A 429 -15.34 7.36 40.83
CA GLU A 429 -15.89 7.34 42.17
C GLU A 429 -15.02 6.56 43.16
N LYS A 430 -14.54 5.39 42.75
CA LYS A 430 -13.62 4.58 43.55
C LYS A 430 -12.34 5.36 43.89
N ASP A 431 -11.74 6.00 42.91
CA ASP A 431 -10.51 6.78 43.11
C ASP A 431 -10.75 7.97 44.07
N SER A 432 -11.89 8.65 43.96
CA SER A 432 -12.26 9.74 44.88
C SER A 432 -12.48 9.24 46.32
N VAL A 433 -13.05 8.07 46.49
CA VAL A 433 -13.31 7.47 47.80
C VAL A 433 -12.02 6.92 48.43
N VAL A 434 -11.08 6.42 47.63
CA VAL A 434 -9.72 6.03 48.09
C VAL A 434 -8.95 7.23 48.58
N VAL A 435 -8.99 8.38 47.88
CA VAL A 435 -8.36 9.62 48.31
C VAL A 435 -8.98 10.10 49.61
N ALA A 436 -10.29 9.91 49.82
CA ALA A 436 -11.00 10.25 51.07
C ALA A 436 -10.79 9.21 52.21
N GLN A 437 -9.94 8.17 52.03
CA GLN A 437 -9.60 7.11 52.99
C GLN A 437 -10.80 6.26 53.49
N LYS A 438 -11.91 6.21 52.73
CA LYS A 438 -13.08 5.40 53.01
C LYS A 438 -12.94 3.99 52.40
N PHE A 439 -12.18 3.14 53.05
CA PHE A 439 -11.76 1.85 52.46
C PHE A 439 -12.94 0.82 52.34
N GLU A 440 -13.99 0.93 53.13
CA GLU A 440 -15.15 0.05 53.06
C GLU A 440 -16.04 0.36 51.84
N ASP A 441 -16.22 1.65 51.54
CA ASP A 441 -16.92 2.11 50.35
C ASP A 441 -16.11 1.80 49.09
N ALA A 442 -14.80 1.92 49.13
CA ALA A 442 -13.89 1.57 48.02
C ALA A 442 -13.91 0.06 47.68
N ALA A 443 -14.05 -0.82 48.72
CA ALA A 443 -14.22 -2.25 48.51
C ALA A 443 -15.54 -2.59 47.79
N ASN A 444 -16.64 -1.95 48.18
CA ASN A 444 -17.94 -2.11 47.53
C ASN A 444 -17.93 -1.65 46.05
N LEU A 445 -17.28 -0.53 45.78
CA LEU A 445 -17.12 -0.02 44.41
C LEU A 445 -16.24 -0.94 43.57
N ARG A 446 -15.21 -1.55 44.14
CA ARG A 446 -14.37 -2.54 43.46
C ARG A 446 -15.17 -3.77 43.07
N ASP A 447 -16.05 -4.27 43.95
CA ASP A 447 -16.91 -5.42 43.66
C ASP A 447 -17.91 -5.11 42.56
N THR A 448 -18.46 -3.87 42.54
CA THR A 448 -19.32 -3.40 41.46
C THR A 448 -18.56 -3.26 40.12
N GLU A 449 -17.39 -2.71 40.15
CA GLU A 449 -16.49 -2.62 38.94
C GLU A 449 -16.23 -4.03 38.38
N GLN A 450 -15.86 -4.99 39.21
CA GLN A 450 -15.64 -6.37 38.78
C GLN A 450 -16.88 -7.04 38.18
N LYS A 451 -18.04 -6.78 38.72
CA LYS A 451 -19.32 -7.30 38.17
C LYS A 451 -19.62 -6.71 36.80
N LEU A 452 -19.40 -5.39 36.62
CA LEU A 452 -19.57 -4.69 35.34
C LEU A 452 -18.58 -5.18 34.31
N LEU A 453 -17.31 -5.35 34.68
CA LEU A 453 -16.27 -5.91 33.80
C LEU A 453 -16.59 -7.33 33.33
N ARG A 454 -17.15 -8.19 34.20
CA ARG A 454 -17.59 -9.52 33.78
C ARG A 454 -18.77 -9.45 32.80
N LYS A 455 -19.72 -8.54 33.03
CA LYS A 455 -20.85 -8.32 32.11
C LYS A 455 -20.33 -7.81 30.74
N LEU A 456 -19.44 -6.85 30.75
CA LEU A 456 -18.81 -6.33 29.52
C LEU A 456 -18.13 -7.45 28.74
N LYS A 457 -17.31 -8.25 29.38
CA LYS A 457 -16.60 -9.37 28.75
C LYS A 457 -17.56 -10.42 28.16
N ASN A 458 -18.70 -10.70 28.81
CA ASN A 458 -19.70 -11.61 28.27
C ASN A 458 -20.40 -11.00 27.06
N LEU A 459 -20.83 -9.74 27.13
CA LEU A 459 -21.46 -9.04 25.99
C LEU A 459 -20.51 -8.89 24.80
N GLN A 460 -19.24 -8.58 25.04
CA GLN A 460 -18.24 -8.55 23.98
C GLN A 460 -18.06 -9.93 23.32
N LYS A 461 -18.07 -11.00 24.12
CA LYS A 461 -17.99 -12.37 23.62
C LYS A 461 -19.21 -12.77 22.80
N ASP A 462 -20.41 -12.43 23.30
CA ASP A 462 -21.66 -12.71 22.58
C ASP A 462 -21.75 -11.89 21.28
N TRP A 463 -21.27 -10.66 21.30
CA TRP A 463 -21.17 -9.83 20.10
C TRP A 463 -20.22 -10.45 19.08
N GLN A 464 -19.00 -10.86 19.48
CA GLN A 464 -18.04 -11.54 18.60
C GLN A 464 -18.63 -12.82 17.98
N LEU A 465 -19.32 -13.65 18.77
CA LEU A 465 -19.97 -14.85 18.27
C LEU A 465 -21.11 -14.56 17.29
N ASN A 466 -21.86 -13.48 17.50
CA ASN A 466 -22.89 -13.02 16.57
C ASN A 466 -22.30 -12.47 15.26
N GLU A 467 -21.20 -11.74 15.33
CA GLU A 467 -20.45 -11.28 14.13
C GLU A 467 -19.90 -12.45 13.33
N GLU A 468 -19.30 -13.45 13.96
CA GLU A 468 -18.81 -14.66 13.31
C GLU A 468 -19.93 -15.48 12.65
N SER A 469 -21.13 -15.44 13.22
CA SER A 469 -22.29 -16.21 12.74
C SER A 469 -23.00 -15.56 11.55
N ASN A 470 -22.88 -14.25 11.37
CA ASN A 470 -23.56 -13.46 10.32
C ASN A 470 -22.56 -12.63 9.52
N PRO A 471 -21.80 -13.24 8.60
CA PRO A 471 -20.85 -12.50 7.78
C PRO A 471 -21.58 -11.50 6.88
N ILE A 472 -20.98 -10.34 6.73
CA ILE A 472 -21.50 -9.24 5.91
C ILE A 472 -21.32 -9.60 4.46
N ARG A 473 -22.36 -9.44 3.64
CA ARG A 473 -22.28 -9.72 2.21
C ARG A 473 -21.64 -8.56 1.45
N VAL A 474 -20.64 -8.87 0.65
CA VAL A 474 -20.03 -7.96 -0.31
C VAL A 474 -20.61 -8.22 -1.69
N THR A 475 -21.31 -7.23 -2.24
CA THR A 475 -22.01 -7.31 -3.52
C THR A 475 -21.21 -6.61 -4.62
N GLU A 476 -21.60 -6.79 -5.89
CA GLU A 476 -21.06 -6.05 -7.04
C GLU A 476 -21.10 -4.52 -6.80
N ASP A 477 -22.16 -4.02 -6.20
CA ASP A 477 -22.28 -2.61 -5.85
C ASP A 477 -21.18 -2.14 -4.87
N SER A 478 -20.84 -2.97 -3.90
CA SER A 478 -19.76 -2.67 -2.94
C SER A 478 -18.41 -2.57 -3.66
N ILE A 479 -18.17 -3.46 -4.62
CA ILE A 479 -16.96 -3.43 -5.45
C ILE A 479 -16.93 -2.18 -6.34
N ALA A 480 -18.05 -1.85 -6.97
CA ALA A 480 -18.15 -0.64 -7.81
C ALA A 480 -17.88 0.65 -7.01
N ASP A 481 -18.30 0.70 -5.74
CA ASP A 481 -17.99 1.82 -4.84
C ASP A 481 -16.50 1.93 -4.52
N VAL A 482 -15.84 0.80 -4.25
CA VAL A 482 -14.40 0.77 -3.99
C VAL A 482 -13.62 1.20 -5.23
N VAL A 483 -13.95 0.63 -6.40
CA VAL A 483 -13.32 1.04 -7.66
C VAL A 483 -13.56 2.54 -7.93
N SER A 484 -14.76 3.05 -7.64
CA SER A 484 -15.07 4.47 -7.78
C SER A 484 -14.22 5.35 -6.85
N MET A 485 -13.95 4.90 -5.65
CA MET A 485 -13.12 5.63 -4.67
C MET A 485 -11.65 5.64 -5.10
N VAL A 486 -11.12 4.49 -5.51
CA VAL A 486 -9.72 4.33 -5.93
C VAL A 486 -9.44 5.10 -7.23
N THR A 487 -10.34 4.97 -8.22
CA THR A 487 -10.15 5.58 -9.55
C THR A 487 -10.74 6.98 -9.67
N ARG A 488 -11.57 7.41 -8.70
CA ARG A 488 -12.39 8.63 -8.74
C ARG A 488 -13.42 8.64 -9.87
N ILE A 489 -13.73 7.49 -10.46
CA ILE A 489 -14.71 7.33 -11.52
C ILE A 489 -16.00 6.82 -10.90
N PRO A 490 -17.15 7.48 -11.08
CA PRO A 490 -18.42 7.05 -10.49
C PRO A 490 -18.98 5.80 -11.22
N VAL A 491 -18.37 4.63 -10.98
CA VAL A 491 -18.66 3.37 -11.68
C VAL A 491 -20.12 2.94 -11.56
N ARG A 492 -20.77 3.14 -10.39
CA ARG A 492 -22.20 2.88 -10.21
C ARG A 492 -23.11 3.70 -11.12
N LYS A 493 -22.76 4.99 -11.30
CA LYS A 493 -23.54 5.88 -12.18
C LYS A 493 -23.30 5.55 -13.65
N VAL A 494 -22.16 4.92 -13.97
CA VAL A 494 -21.77 4.58 -15.34
C VAL A 494 -22.53 3.35 -15.85
N ALA A 495 -22.75 2.31 -15.03
CA ALA A 495 -23.36 1.06 -15.52
C ALA A 495 -24.88 1.12 -15.76
N GLN A 496 -25.66 1.74 -14.88
CA GLN A 496 -27.13 1.77 -15.02
C GLN A 496 -27.70 3.07 -15.62
N SER A 497 -26.97 4.19 -15.49
CA SER A 497 -27.43 5.50 -15.97
C SER A 497 -26.73 6.00 -17.23
N GLU A 498 -25.64 5.34 -17.72
CA GLU A 498 -24.95 5.80 -18.93
C GLU A 498 -25.89 5.86 -20.13
N GLY A 499 -26.65 4.83 -20.36
CA GLY A 499 -27.62 4.82 -21.46
C GLY A 499 -28.65 5.95 -21.37
N GLN A 500 -29.22 6.17 -20.18
CA GLN A 500 -30.21 7.26 -19.97
C GLN A 500 -29.54 8.64 -19.96
N LYS A 501 -28.34 8.78 -19.38
CA LYS A 501 -27.58 10.02 -19.44
C LYS A 501 -27.17 10.35 -20.86
N LEU A 502 -26.65 9.38 -21.62
CA LEU A 502 -26.28 9.59 -23.01
C LEU A 502 -27.52 10.01 -23.88
N LEU A 503 -28.70 9.48 -23.59
CA LEU A 503 -29.94 9.92 -24.25
C LEU A 503 -30.34 11.37 -23.90
N LYS A 504 -30.10 11.81 -22.67
CA LYS A 504 -30.40 13.17 -22.19
C LYS A 504 -29.29 14.17 -22.51
N MET A 505 -28.10 13.71 -22.92
CA MET A 505 -26.90 14.51 -23.13
C MET A 505 -27.12 15.71 -24.01
N GLN A 506 -27.83 15.54 -25.10
CA GLN A 506 -28.15 16.64 -26.06
C GLN A 506 -28.92 17.78 -25.37
N ASN A 507 -29.92 17.45 -24.57
CA ASN A 507 -30.79 18.45 -23.91
C ASN A 507 -30.00 19.19 -22.81
N GLU A 508 -29.31 18.44 -21.92
CA GLU A 508 -28.58 19.02 -20.80
C GLU A 508 -27.35 19.85 -21.25
N MET A 509 -26.68 19.45 -22.33
CA MET A 509 -25.64 20.28 -22.93
C MET A 509 -26.20 21.54 -23.61
N SER A 510 -27.38 21.46 -24.23
CA SER A 510 -28.03 22.61 -24.89
C SER A 510 -28.50 23.69 -23.90
N GLU A 511 -28.75 23.33 -22.64
CA GLU A 511 -29.05 24.29 -21.56
C GLU A 511 -27.84 25.13 -21.19
N ASN A 512 -26.64 24.53 -21.21
CA ASN A 512 -25.40 25.20 -20.85
C ASN A 512 -24.69 25.90 -22.01
N ILE A 513 -24.92 25.44 -23.26
CA ILE A 513 -24.25 25.94 -24.46
C ILE A 513 -25.29 26.55 -25.40
N ILE A 514 -25.34 27.88 -25.41
CA ILE A 514 -26.35 28.63 -26.14
C ILE A 514 -25.95 28.83 -27.60
N GLY A 515 -26.88 28.60 -28.52
CA GLY A 515 -26.72 28.94 -29.95
C GLY A 515 -25.98 27.91 -30.80
N GLN A 516 -25.58 26.73 -30.24
CA GLN A 516 -24.80 25.71 -30.92
C GLN A 516 -25.52 24.34 -31.02
N ASN A 517 -26.85 24.32 -31.13
CA ASN A 517 -27.66 23.10 -31.06
C ASN A 517 -27.22 22.01 -32.06
N ARG A 518 -26.82 22.37 -33.29
CA ARG A 518 -26.35 21.42 -34.31
C ARG A 518 -25.02 20.81 -33.95
N ALA A 519 -24.09 21.59 -33.37
CA ALA A 519 -22.79 21.13 -32.92
C ALA A 519 -22.96 20.13 -31.79
N ILE A 520 -23.83 20.43 -30.82
CA ILE A 520 -24.14 19.55 -29.69
C ILE A 520 -24.81 18.26 -30.17
N GLU A 521 -25.76 18.34 -31.13
CA GLU A 521 -26.42 17.17 -31.70
C GLU A 521 -25.42 16.22 -32.38
N SER A 522 -24.52 16.73 -33.24
CA SER A 522 -23.49 15.93 -33.92
C SER A 522 -22.55 15.29 -32.91
N LEU A 523 -22.08 16.05 -31.90
CA LEU A 523 -21.23 15.57 -30.84
C LEU A 523 -21.88 14.45 -30.02
N SER A 524 -23.12 14.67 -29.58
CA SER A 524 -23.87 13.69 -28.78
C SER A 524 -24.11 12.40 -29.54
N ARG A 525 -24.51 12.46 -30.82
CA ARG A 525 -24.68 11.28 -31.67
C ARG A 525 -23.39 10.50 -31.88
N ALA A 526 -22.27 11.19 -32.07
CA ALA A 526 -20.97 10.51 -32.27
C ALA A 526 -20.51 9.80 -30.99
N ILE A 527 -20.68 10.42 -29.83
CA ILE A 527 -20.36 9.81 -28.53
C ILE A 527 -21.29 8.60 -28.25
N GLN A 528 -22.60 8.75 -28.53
CA GLN A 528 -23.55 7.64 -28.36
C GLN A 528 -23.20 6.44 -29.25
N ARG A 529 -22.81 6.65 -30.52
CA ARG A 529 -22.35 5.58 -31.43
C ARG A 529 -21.12 4.88 -30.91
N SER A 530 -20.16 5.62 -30.41
CA SER A 530 -18.91 5.06 -29.84
C SER A 530 -19.19 4.20 -28.59
N ARG A 531 -20.03 4.68 -27.67
CA ARG A 531 -20.40 3.96 -26.45
C ARG A 531 -21.31 2.76 -26.69
N ALA A 532 -22.05 2.73 -27.78
CA ALA A 532 -22.86 1.58 -28.20
C ALA A 532 -21.98 0.39 -28.74
N GLY A 533 -20.66 0.49 -28.70
CA GLY A 533 -19.77 -0.58 -29.14
C GLY A 533 -19.59 -0.70 -30.67
N LEU A 534 -20.04 0.27 -31.42
CA LEU A 534 -19.95 0.28 -32.90
C LEU A 534 -18.57 0.73 -33.43
N LYS A 535 -17.62 1.01 -32.50
CA LYS A 535 -16.26 1.45 -32.80
C LYS A 535 -15.23 0.42 -32.34
N SER A 536 -14.04 0.43 -32.97
CA SER A 536 -12.91 -0.43 -32.56
C SER A 536 -12.54 -0.15 -31.09
N PRO A 537 -12.38 -1.19 -30.24
CA PRO A 537 -12.05 -1.04 -28.83
C PRO A 537 -10.65 -0.46 -28.57
N ASN A 538 -9.79 -0.44 -29.58
CA ASN A 538 -8.42 0.05 -29.46
C ASN A 538 -8.29 1.57 -29.73
N ARG A 539 -9.36 2.27 -30.05
CA ARG A 539 -9.34 3.71 -30.34
C ARG A 539 -9.93 4.53 -29.20
N PRO A 540 -9.56 5.82 -29.05
CA PRO A 540 -10.22 6.73 -28.11
C PRO A 540 -11.74 6.75 -28.28
N ILE A 541 -12.50 7.10 -27.22
CA ILE A 541 -13.97 7.20 -27.27
C ILE A 541 -14.41 8.08 -28.44
N GLY A 542 -13.77 9.23 -28.64
CA GLY A 542 -14.08 10.11 -29.76
C GLY A 542 -12.93 11.06 -30.06
N VAL A 543 -12.74 11.36 -31.35
CA VAL A 543 -11.78 12.33 -31.85
C VAL A 543 -12.52 13.37 -32.68
N PHE A 544 -12.63 14.60 -32.16
CA PHE A 544 -13.47 15.67 -32.74
C PHE A 544 -12.64 16.88 -33.13
N LEU A 545 -12.92 17.46 -34.28
CA LEU A 545 -12.36 18.74 -34.69
C LEU A 545 -13.44 19.82 -34.65
N PHE A 546 -13.23 20.86 -33.82
CA PHE A 546 -14.12 21.98 -33.64
C PHE A 546 -13.61 23.17 -34.48
N LEU A 547 -14.38 23.57 -35.48
CA LEU A 547 -14.04 24.65 -36.39
C LEU A 547 -14.96 25.86 -36.17
N GLY A 548 -14.40 27.06 -36.21
CA GLY A 548 -15.19 28.28 -36.14
C GLY A 548 -14.43 29.48 -35.56
N PRO A 549 -15.03 30.67 -35.55
CA PRO A 549 -14.39 31.89 -35.03
C PRO A 549 -14.07 31.77 -33.52
N THR A 550 -13.22 32.67 -33.05
CA THR A 550 -12.95 32.79 -31.60
C THR A 550 -14.19 33.27 -30.85
N GLY A 551 -14.40 32.79 -29.62
CA GLY A 551 -15.49 33.24 -28.75
C GLY A 551 -16.86 32.61 -29.03
N VAL A 552 -16.99 31.61 -29.92
CA VAL A 552 -18.29 30.95 -30.21
C VAL A 552 -18.63 29.78 -29.25
N GLY A 553 -17.75 29.46 -28.28
CA GLY A 553 -18.01 28.44 -27.27
C GLY A 553 -17.31 27.08 -27.48
N LYS A 554 -16.30 26.97 -28.39
CA LYS A 554 -15.56 25.72 -28.63
C LYS A 554 -14.95 25.15 -27.34
N THR A 555 -14.17 25.96 -26.62
CA THR A 555 -13.52 25.56 -25.36
C THR A 555 -14.53 25.29 -24.24
N GLU A 556 -15.63 26.07 -24.21
CA GLU A 556 -16.71 25.88 -23.23
C GLU A 556 -17.44 24.55 -23.43
N THR A 557 -17.67 24.16 -24.70
CA THR A 557 -18.24 22.84 -25.01
C THR A 557 -17.36 21.70 -24.45
N ALA A 558 -16.05 21.80 -24.54
CA ALA A 558 -15.15 20.79 -23.98
C ALA A 558 -15.23 20.73 -22.44
N LYS A 559 -15.37 21.88 -21.76
CA LYS A 559 -15.54 21.93 -20.30
C LYS A 559 -16.89 21.33 -19.86
N VAL A 560 -17.98 21.73 -20.52
CA VAL A 560 -19.31 21.21 -20.21
C VAL A 560 -19.35 19.69 -20.44
N LEU A 561 -18.72 19.21 -21.52
CA LEU A 561 -18.64 17.79 -21.84
C LEU A 561 -17.88 17.03 -20.77
N ALA A 562 -16.71 17.55 -20.31
CA ALA A 562 -15.91 16.93 -19.27
C ALA A 562 -16.68 16.82 -17.95
N ASN A 563 -17.35 17.89 -17.53
CA ASN A 563 -18.18 17.91 -16.33
C ASN A 563 -19.38 16.96 -16.45
N TYR A 564 -20.00 16.89 -17.63
CA TYR A 564 -21.15 16.04 -17.88
C TYR A 564 -20.82 14.54 -17.79
N LEU A 565 -19.75 14.12 -18.47
CA LEU A 565 -19.37 12.71 -18.55
C LEU A 565 -18.64 12.22 -17.31
N PHE A 566 -17.75 13.03 -16.73
CA PHE A 566 -16.83 12.60 -15.70
C PHE A 566 -17.08 13.23 -14.33
N SER A 567 -17.98 14.23 -14.23
CA SER A 567 -18.47 14.83 -12.98
C SER A 567 -17.42 15.54 -12.10
N HIS A 568 -16.20 15.83 -12.62
CA HIS A 568 -15.18 16.59 -11.92
C HIS A 568 -14.40 17.54 -12.87
N SER A 569 -13.96 18.67 -12.32
CA SER A 569 -13.30 19.74 -13.09
C SER A 569 -11.95 19.32 -13.69
N ASP A 570 -11.24 18.40 -13.00
CA ASP A 570 -9.91 17.94 -13.38
C ASP A 570 -9.94 16.94 -14.55
N ALA A 571 -11.14 16.56 -15.00
CA ALA A 571 -11.33 15.71 -16.18
C ALA A 571 -11.04 16.43 -17.51
N LEU A 572 -10.82 17.75 -17.51
CA LEU A 572 -10.41 18.49 -18.70
C LEU A 572 -8.89 18.73 -18.69
N ILE A 573 -8.19 18.08 -19.59
CA ILE A 573 -6.78 18.33 -19.86
C ILE A 573 -6.68 19.30 -21.04
N LYS A 574 -6.35 20.56 -20.77
CA LYS A 574 -6.16 21.58 -21.80
C LYS A 574 -4.68 21.72 -22.15
N LEU A 575 -4.37 21.73 -23.47
CA LEU A 575 -3.07 21.98 -24.05
C LEU A 575 -3.19 23.04 -25.13
N ASP A 576 -2.46 24.13 -25.01
CA ASP A 576 -2.40 25.19 -26.00
C ASP A 576 -1.31 24.89 -27.02
N MET A 577 -1.73 24.64 -28.25
CA MET A 577 -0.79 24.25 -29.32
C MET A 577 0.09 25.39 -29.81
N SER A 578 -0.17 26.62 -29.41
CA SER A 578 0.76 27.75 -29.65
C SER A 578 2.10 27.56 -28.92
N GLU A 579 2.10 26.83 -27.79
CA GLU A 579 3.34 26.50 -27.05
C GLU A 579 4.14 25.34 -27.68
N TYR A 580 3.55 24.66 -28.65
CA TYR A 580 4.11 23.47 -29.32
C TYR A 580 4.43 23.70 -30.81
N GLY A 581 4.72 24.94 -31.18
CA GLY A 581 5.09 25.33 -32.54
C GLY A 581 6.54 24.98 -32.94
N GLU A 582 7.39 24.65 -32.00
CA GLU A 582 8.81 24.35 -32.26
C GLU A 582 9.07 22.83 -32.32
N ARG A 583 10.12 22.41 -33.05
CA ARG A 583 10.43 20.99 -33.25
C ARG A 583 10.71 20.21 -31.98
N PHE A 584 11.27 20.83 -30.95
CA PHE A 584 11.53 20.17 -29.66
C PHE A 584 10.32 20.04 -28.76
N SER A 585 9.20 20.64 -29.12
CA SER A 585 7.98 20.68 -28.34
C SER A 585 7.30 19.29 -28.21
N VAL A 586 7.56 18.38 -29.15
CA VAL A 586 7.07 16.98 -29.07
C VAL A 586 7.61 16.26 -27.83
N SER A 587 8.89 16.51 -27.48
CA SER A 587 9.49 15.92 -26.26
C SER A 587 8.82 16.42 -24.97
N ARG A 588 8.23 17.61 -24.97
CA ARG A 588 7.43 18.10 -23.82
C ARG A 588 6.09 17.36 -23.70
N LEU A 589 5.50 16.93 -24.83
CA LEU A 589 4.22 16.20 -24.82
C LEU A 589 4.37 14.76 -24.32
N ILE A 590 5.38 14.02 -24.83
CA ILE A 590 5.54 12.58 -24.59
C ILE A 590 6.73 12.22 -23.70
N GLY A 591 7.58 13.20 -23.35
CA GLY A 591 8.83 13.00 -22.61
C GLY A 591 10.06 12.99 -23.50
N ALA A 592 11.19 13.41 -22.95
CA ALA A 592 12.48 13.41 -23.63
C ALA A 592 13.05 11.99 -23.71
N PRO A 593 13.73 11.62 -24.81
CA PRO A 593 14.41 10.34 -24.91
C PRO A 593 15.60 10.25 -23.93
N PRO A 594 16.06 9.03 -23.57
CA PRO A 594 17.18 8.83 -22.66
C PRO A 594 18.41 9.62 -23.07
N GLY A 595 19.01 10.34 -22.12
CA GLY A 595 20.22 11.13 -22.33
C GLY A 595 20.00 12.63 -22.65
N TYR A 596 18.75 13.08 -22.75
CA TYR A 596 18.43 14.50 -22.90
C TYR A 596 17.97 15.11 -21.57
N VAL A 597 18.16 16.44 -21.42
CA VAL A 597 17.70 17.19 -20.24
C VAL A 597 16.17 17.10 -20.15
N GLY A 598 15.64 16.78 -18.96
CA GLY A 598 14.19 16.61 -18.74
C GLY A 598 13.68 15.18 -18.94
N TYR A 599 14.56 14.18 -19.11
CA TYR A 599 14.18 12.76 -19.24
C TYR A 599 13.41 12.23 -18.02
N GLU A 600 13.73 12.69 -16.80
CA GLU A 600 13.10 12.21 -15.55
C GLU A 600 11.70 12.83 -15.29
N GLU A 601 11.37 13.95 -15.93
CA GLU A 601 10.12 14.69 -15.69
C GLU A 601 8.90 14.08 -16.38
N GLY A 602 9.09 13.17 -17.35
CA GLY A 602 8.01 12.61 -18.16
C GLY A 602 7.38 13.62 -19.12
N GLY A 603 6.45 13.19 -19.96
CA GLY A 603 5.73 14.07 -20.90
C GLY A 603 4.49 14.69 -20.26
N GLU A 604 4.23 15.96 -20.55
CA GLU A 604 3.10 16.69 -19.96
C GLU A 604 1.73 16.02 -20.28
N LEU A 605 1.53 15.61 -21.54
CA LEU A 605 0.30 14.91 -21.94
C LEU A 605 0.24 13.52 -21.32
N THR A 606 1.31 12.74 -21.42
CA THR A 606 1.34 11.35 -20.96
C THR A 606 1.17 11.25 -19.45
N GLU A 607 1.81 12.14 -18.66
CA GLU A 607 1.67 12.16 -17.20
C GLU A 607 0.26 12.62 -16.75
N LYS A 608 -0.32 13.63 -17.40
CA LYS A 608 -1.69 14.09 -17.09
C LYS A 608 -2.73 13.00 -17.35
N VAL A 609 -2.61 12.28 -18.49
CA VAL A 609 -3.54 11.20 -18.83
C VAL A 609 -3.32 9.97 -17.96
N ARG A 610 -2.08 9.64 -17.61
CA ARG A 610 -1.79 8.56 -16.68
C ARG A 610 -2.45 8.77 -15.31
N ARG A 611 -2.48 10.02 -14.84
CA ARG A 611 -3.16 10.39 -13.57
C ARG A 611 -4.68 10.43 -13.71
N ASN A 612 -5.19 10.81 -14.90
CA ASN A 612 -6.60 10.95 -15.19
C ASN A 612 -6.97 10.23 -16.51
N PRO A 613 -7.04 8.89 -16.52
CA PRO A 613 -7.28 8.11 -17.74
C PRO A 613 -8.67 8.32 -18.34
N TYR A 614 -9.61 8.85 -17.55
CA TYR A 614 -10.96 9.23 -17.98
C TYR A 614 -11.05 10.75 -18.06
N SER A 615 -10.72 11.30 -19.21
CA SER A 615 -10.64 12.75 -19.39
C SER A 615 -11.03 13.19 -20.79
N VAL A 616 -11.36 14.49 -20.92
CA VAL A 616 -11.46 15.18 -22.18
C VAL A 616 -10.15 15.90 -22.41
N ILE A 617 -9.48 15.59 -23.52
CA ILE A 617 -8.22 16.23 -23.89
C ILE A 617 -8.54 17.29 -24.94
N LEU A 618 -8.24 18.53 -24.64
CA LEU A 618 -8.46 19.66 -25.51
C LEU A 618 -7.14 20.17 -26.06
N PHE A 619 -6.90 19.99 -27.35
CA PHE A 619 -5.81 20.62 -28.08
C PHE A 619 -6.33 21.93 -28.68
N ASP A 620 -6.00 23.05 -28.07
CA ASP A 620 -6.49 24.38 -28.49
C ASP A 620 -5.56 24.93 -29.59
N GLU A 621 -6.12 25.50 -30.67
CA GLU A 621 -5.42 26.10 -31.82
C GLU A 621 -4.46 25.13 -32.52
N ILE A 622 -4.95 23.95 -32.93
CA ILE A 622 -4.14 22.84 -33.49
C ILE A 622 -3.35 23.25 -34.74
N GLU A 623 -3.79 24.25 -35.49
CA GLU A 623 -3.12 24.78 -36.68
C GLU A 623 -1.76 25.44 -36.35
N LYS A 624 -1.48 25.76 -35.09
CA LYS A 624 -0.21 26.34 -34.64
C LYS A 624 0.83 25.29 -34.26
N ALA A 625 0.43 24.03 -34.11
CA ALA A 625 1.31 22.94 -33.74
C ALA A 625 2.35 22.63 -34.83
N HIS A 626 3.55 22.22 -34.38
CA HIS A 626 4.58 21.70 -35.29
C HIS A 626 4.09 20.43 -36.03
N PRO A 627 4.49 20.19 -37.30
CA PRO A 627 4.07 19.00 -38.06
C PRO A 627 4.35 17.66 -37.35
N ASP A 628 5.41 17.56 -36.58
CA ASP A 628 5.74 16.33 -35.82
C ASP A 628 4.70 15.99 -34.74
N VAL A 629 3.97 16.98 -34.23
CA VAL A 629 2.86 16.74 -33.26
C VAL A 629 1.75 15.94 -33.94
N PHE A 630 1.45 16.21 -35.21
CA PHE A 630 0.43 15.45 -35.94
C PHE A 630 0.78 13.97 -36.09
N ASN A 631 2.08 13.63 -36.23
CA ASN A 631 2.53 12.25 -36.32
C ASN A 631 2.25 11.49 -34.99
N VAL A 632 2.44 12.14 -33.85
CA VAL A 632 2.10 11.57 -32.52
C VAL A 632 0.58 11.41 -32.36
N LEU A 633 -0.17 12.41 -32.81
CA LEU A 633 -1.63 12.34 -32.75
C LEU A 633 -2.21 11.25 -33.65
N LEU A 634 -1.60 10.99 -34.83
CA LEU A 634 -2.03 9.89 -35.70
C LEU A 634 -1.89 8.52 -35.00
N GLN A 635 -0.78 8.28 -34.32
CA GLN A 635 -0.59 7.06 -33.53
C GLN A 635 -1.66 6.97 -32.42
N LEU A 636 -1.90 8.07 -31.71
CA LEU A 636 -2.90 8.16 -30.67
C LEU A 636 -4.31 7.83 -31.16
N PHE A 637 -4.69 8.33 -32.34
CA PHE A 637 -6.03 8.14 -32.92
C PHE A 637 -6.28 6.70 -33.38
N ASP A 638 -5.23 5.97 -33.76
CA ASP A 638 -5.35 4.59 -34.26
C ASP A 638 -5.23 3.53 -33.19
N GLU A 639 -4.20 3.65 -32.37
CA GLU A 639 -3.84 2.65 -31.37
C GLU A 639 -4.45 2.93 -30.00
N GLY A 640 -4.86 4.20 -29.74
CA GLY A 640 -5.34 4.64 -28.43
C GLY A 640 -4.29 4.51 -27.33
N VAL A 641 -3.01 4.38 -27.69
CA VAL A 641 -1.88 4.20 -26.76
C VAL A 641 -0.71 5.04 -27.26
N LEU A 642 -0.04 5.72 -26.34
CA LEU A 642 1.23 6.39 -26.59
C LEU A 642 2.33 5.81 -25.71
N THR A 643 3.54 5.66 -26.27
CA THR A 643 4.72 5.29 -25.48
C THR A 643 5.42 6.58 -25.04
N ASP A 644 5.62 6.76 -23.73
CA ASP A 644 6.34 7.90 -23.20
C ASP A 644 7.87 7.81 -23.44
N GLY A 645 8.59 8.90 -23.14
CA GLY A 645 10.05 8.95 -23.30
C GLY A 645 10.81 7.91 -22.47
N ILE A 646 10.20 7.36 -21.42
CA ILE A 646 10.75 6.32 -20.53
C ILE A 646 10.42 4.91 -21.05
N GLY A 647 9.59 4.77 -22.09
CA GLY A 647 9.17 3.49 -22.68
C GLY A 647 7.89 2.92 -22.10
N ARG A 648 7.17 3.65 -21.23
CA ARG A 648 5.90 3.21 -20.66
C ARG A 648 4.75 3.48 -21.63
N LYS A 649 3.82 2.53 -21.74
CA LYS A 649 2.61 2.67 -22.55
C LYS A 649 1.52 3.36 -21.73
N VAL A 650 1.03 4.50 -22.23
CA VAL A 650 -0.06 5.28 -21.62
C VAL A 650 -1.33 5.07 -22.45
N ASP A 651 -2.41 4.69 -21.77
CA ASP A 651 -3.69 4.31 -22.37
C ASP A 651 -4.62 5.53 -22.51
N PHE A 652 -5.05 5.82 -23.76
CA PHE A 652 -5.97 6.89 -24.12
C PHE A 652 -7.33 6.37 -24.61
N ARG A 653 -7.59 5.07 -24.54
CA ARG A 653 -8.84 4.48 -25.07
C ARG A 653 -10.09 4.98 -24.35
N ASN A 654 -9.93 5.44 -23.11
CA ASN A 654 -11.02 5.99 -22.31
C ASN A 654 -11.09 7.52 -22.37
N THR A 655 -10.34 8.17 -23.25
CA THR A 655 -10.36 9.63 -23.39
C THR A 655 -11.21 10.09 -24.57
N ILE A 656 -11.69 11.33 -24.51
CA ILE A 656 -12.30 12.04 -25.63
C ILE A 656 -11.33 13.14 -26.05
N ILE A 657 -10.97 13.16 -27.32
CA ILE A 657 -10.01 14.11 -27.88
C ILE A 657 -10.76 15.17 -28.66
N ILE A 658 -10.54 16.41 -28.31
CA ILE A 658 -11.12 17.58 -28.96
C ILE A 658 -9.98 18.46 -29.46
N LEU A 659 -10.02 18.77 -30.74
CA LEU A 659 -9.09 19.67 -31.42
C LEU A 659 -9.85 20.92 -31.75
N THR A 660 -9.37 22.12 -31.43
CA THR A 660 -10.00 23.36 -31.88
C THR A 660 -9.15 24.04 -32.95
N SER A 661 -9.81 24.66 -33.91
CA SER A 661 -9.15 25.49 -34.92
C SER A 661 -9.95 26.73 -35.27
N ASN A 662 -9.21 27.76 -35.61
CA ASN A 662 -9.76 29.05 -36.07
C ASN A 662 -9.68 29.22 -37.60
N ILE A 663 -9.40 28.14 -38.35
CA ILE A 663 -9.34 28.14 -39.80
C ILE A 663 -10.70 28.54 -40.39
N GLY A 664 -10.71 29.35 -41.44
CA GLY A 664 -11.92 29.83 -42.10
C GLY A 664 -12.57 31.05 -41.44
N THR A 665 -11.97 31.61 -40.35
CA THR A 665 -12.54 32.78 -39.66
C THR A 665 -12.65 34.02 -40.56
N LYS A 666 -11.63 34.24 -41.45
CA LYS A 666 -11.63 35.39 -42.38
C LYS A 666 -12.73 35.28 -43.45
N GLU A 667 -13.00 34.08 -43.93
CA GLU A 667 -14.04 33.79 -44.93
C GLU A 667 -15.43 33.89 -44.31
N ILE A 668 -15.62 33.55 -43.06
CA ILE A 668 -16.88 33.72 -42.33
C ILE A 668 -17.19 35.21 -42.13
N GLN A 669 -16.18 36.03 -41.81
CA GLN A 669 -16.36 37.47 -41.65
C GLN A 669 -16.51 38.22 -42.94
N GLY A 670 -15.88 37.74 -44.03
CA GLY A 670 -15.95 38.36 -45.36
C GLY A 670 -17.28 38.12 -46.12
N SER A 671 -18.00 37.06 -45.78
CA SER A 671 -19.31 36.77 -46.45
C SER A 671 -20.45 37.68 -45.99
N GLY A 672 -20.24 38.55 -45.01
CA GLY A 672 -21.21 39.61 -44.64
C GLY A 672 -21.35 40.74 -45.66
N ALA A 673 -20.52 40.77 -46.73
CA ALA A 673 -20.51 41.85 -47.72
C ALA A 673 -21.23 41.51 -49.05
N PHE A 674 -21.78 40.31 -49.24
CA PHE A 674 -22.53 39.97 -50.42
C PHE A 674 -24.03 39.91 -50.12
N GLY A 675 -24.72 40.91 -50.56
CA GLY A 675 -26.08 41.13 -50.89
C GLY A 675 -27.19 40.20 -50.41
N PHE A 676 -28.13 40.78 -49.69
CA PHE A 676 -29.47 40.28 -49.36
C PHE A 676 -30.10 39.37 -50.44
N SER A 677 -29.83 38.08 -50.40
CA SER A 677 -30.70 37.07 -50.93
C SER A 677 -31.37 36.34 -49.74
N LYS A 678 -32.70 36.28 -49.76
CA LYS A 678 -33.55 35.54 -48.81
C LYS A 678 -33.32 34.03 -48.98
N SER A 679 -32.09 33.55 -48.78
CA SER A 679 -31.81 32.10 -48.63
C SER A 679 -32.02 31.69 -47.18
N THR A 680 -32.73 30.60 -46.98
CA THR A 680 -33.05 30.03 -45.68
C THR A 680 -31.75 29.84 -44.86
N GLU A 681 -31.75 30.13 -43.55
CA GLU A 681 -30.60 29.96 -42.64
C GLU A 681 -29.90 28.61 -42.79
N LYS A 682 -30.62 27.56 -43.20
CA LYS A 682 -30.07 26.22 -43.49
C LYS A 682 -29.13 26.24 -44.71
N ALA A 683 -29.50 26.89 -45.81
CA ALA A 683 -28.67 26.92 -47.04
C ALA A 683 -27.39 27.74 -46.85
N ASN A 684 -27.44 28.81 -46.06
CA ASN A 684 -26.26 29.60 -45.69
C ASN A 684 -25.28 28.82 -44.80
N TYR A 685 -25.78 28.02 -43.88
CA TYR A 685 -24.95 27.15 -43.01
C TYR A 685 -24.26 26.06 -43.85
N GLU A 686 -24.97 25.38 -44.71
CA GLU A 686 -24.40 24.32 -45.56
C GLU A 686 -23.30 24.85 -46.48
N ALA A 687 -23.53 25.98 -47.12
CA ALA A 687 -22.53 26.64 -47.97
C ALA A 687 -21.31 27.11 -47.17
N MET A 688 -21.49 27.63 -45.96
CA MET A 688 -20.38 27.99 -45.06
C MET A 688 -19.61 26.75 -44.61
N ARG A 689 -20.28 25.69 -44.21
CA ARG A 689 -19.71 24.42 -43.81
C ARG A 689 -18.83 23.83 -44.90
N ASP A 690 -19.36 23.75 -46.13
CA ASP A 690 -18.64 23.16 -47.28
C ASP A 690 -17.37 23.95 -47.59
N ARG A 691 -17.41 25.29 -47.56
CA ARG A 691 -16.21 26.13 -47.72
C ARG A 691 -15.18 25.92 -46.64
N ILE A 692 -15.59 25.83 -45.36
CA ILE A 692 -14.66 25.57 -44.25
C ILE A 692 -14.03 24.17 -44.39
N LEU A 693 -14.82 23.18 -44.80
CA LEU A 693 -14.33 21.83 -45.03
C LEU A 693 -13.30 21.76 -46.19
N ASP A 694 -13.49 22.56 -47.24
CA ASP A 694 -12.52 22.64 -48.34
C ASP A 694 -11.24 23.36 -47.95
N LEU A 695 -11.29 24.42 -47.16
CA LEU A 695 -10.12 25.05 -46.57
C LEU A 695 -9.33 24.13 -45.64
N MET A 696 -10.06 23.34 -44.88
CA MET A 696 -9.48 22.35 -43.99
C MET A 696 -8.68 21.28 -44.75
N LYS A 697 -9.18 20.80 -45.89
CA LYS A 697 -8.48 19.87 -46.80
C LYS A 697 -7.16 20.44 -47.36
N GLY A 698 -7.09 21.76 -47.48
CA GLY A 698 -5.85 22.46 -47.92
C GLY A 698 -4.84 22.65 -46.80
N THR A 699 -5.27 22.60 -45.52
CA THR A 699 -4.40 22.89 -44.37
C THR A 699 -3.90 21.62 -43.66
N PHE A 700 -4.75 20.62 -43.55
CA PHE A 700 -4.41 19.35 -42.86
C PHE A 700 -4.25 18.20 -43.85
N ASN A 701 -3.33 17.28 -43.52
CA ASN A 701 -3.10 16.10 -44.33
C ASN A 701 -4.39 15.22 -44.41
N PRO A 702 -4.71 14.64 -45.59
CA PRO A 702 -5.87 13.76 -45.72
C PRO A 702 -5.88 12.58 -44.75
N GLU A 703 -4.70 12.05 -44.39
CA GLU A 703 -4.55 10.99 -43.43
C GLU A 703 -5.05 11.38 -42.03
N PHE A 704 -4.71 12.58 -41.58
CA PHE A 704 -5.18 13.13 -40.31
C PHE A 704 -6.72 13.31 -40.30
N LEU A 705 -7.26 13.84 -41.38
CA LEU A 705 -8.69 14.08 -41.50
C LEU A 705 -9.54 12.79 -41.48
N ASN A 706 -9.01 11.72 -42.10
CA ASN A 706 -9.67 10.40 -42.12
C ASN A 706 -9.67 9.68 -40.76
N ARG A 707 -8.91 10.13 -39.80
CA ARG A 707 -8.89 9.56 -38.43
C ARG A 707 -9.82 10.24 -37.47
N LEU A 708 -10.39 11.40 -37.85
CA LEU A 708 -11.39 12.12 -37.06
C LEU A 708 -12.74 11.38 -37.12
N ASP A 709 -13.42 11.30 -35.99
CA ASP A 709 -14.79 10.74 -35.95
C ASP A 709 -15.83 11.70 -36.48
N GLU A 710 -15.69 13.00 -36.20
CA GLU A 710 -16.61 14.03 -36.66
C GLU A 710 -15.91 15.40 -36.70
N THR A 711 -16.24 16.20 -37.74
CA THR A 711 -15.84 17.61 -37.82
C THR A 711 -17.04 18.49 -37.55
N ILE A 712 -16.96 19.30 -36.51
CA ILE A 712 -18.05 20.11 -35.99
C ILE A 712 -17.80 21.59 -36.27
N VAL A 713 -18.67 22.21 -37.03
CA VAL A 713 -18.60 23.63 -37.40
C VAL A 713 -19.51 24.44 -36.50
N TYR A 714 -18.93 25.43 -35.81
CA TYR A 714 -19.63 26.36 -34.90
C TYR A 714 -20.14 27.58 -35.62
N ASN A 715 -21.35 27.98 -35.32
CA ASN A 715 -21.97 29.17 -35.87
C ASN A 715 -21.51 30.44 -35.14
N PRO A 716 -21.45 31.61 -35.84
CA PRO A 716 -21.32 32.90 -35.17
C PRO A 716 -22.51 33.14 -34.22
N LEU A 717 -22.24 33.75 -33.07
CA LEU A 717 -23.27 34.08 -32.09
C LEU A 717 -24.05 35.31 -32.51
N THR A 718 -25.38 35.25 -32.38
CA THR A 718 -26.27 36.41 -32.57
C THR A 718 -26.36 37.26 -31.28
N LYS A 719 -26.88 38.49 -31.39
CA LYS A 719 -27.10 39.35 -30.21
C LYS A 719 -27.99 38.68 -29.14
N GLU A 720 -29.02 37.96 -29.58
CA GLU A 720 -29.91 37.23 -28.67
C GLU A 720 -29.19 36.09 -27.93
N HIS A 721 -28.27 35.38 -28.60
CA HIS A 721 -27.44 34.36 -27.97
C HIS A 721 -26.53 34.96 -26.92
N VAL A 722 -25.89 36.11 -27.21
CA VAL A 722 -25.00 36.80 -26.28
C VAL A 722 -25.74 37.25 -25.02
N LEU A 723 -26.96 37.81 -25.17
CA LEU A 723 -27.79 38.18 -24.02
C LEU A 723 -28.09 36.98 -23.10
N LYS A 724 -28.51 35.86 -23.68
CA LYS A 724 -28.74 34.62 -22.91
C LYS A 724 -27.50 34.10 -22.20
N ILE A 725 -26.31 34.23 -22.82
CA ILE A 725 -25.03 33.84 -22.22
C ILE A 725 -24.72 34.74 -21.02
N ILE A 726 -24.96 36.05 -21.14
CA ILE A 726 -24.77 37.00 -20.03
C ILE A 726 -25.69 36.65 -18.86
N ASP A 727 -26.97 36.37 -19.12
CA ASP A 727 -27.92 35.98 -18.08
C ASP A 727 -27.45 34.71 -17.34
N LEU A 728 -26.96 33.70 -18.09
CA LEU A 728 -26.46 32.46 -17.53
C LEU A 728 -25.21 32.69 -16.67
N GLN A 729 -24.27 33.53 -17.14
CA GLN A 729 -23.06 33.87 -16.36
C GLN A 729 -23.37 34.69 -15.12
N LEU A 730 -24.35 35.60 -15.19
CA LEU A 730 -24.80 36.36 -14.02
C LEU A 730 -25.46 35.44 -12.98
N MET A 731 -26.28 34.47 -13.38
CA MET A 731 -26.83 33.48 -12.46
C MET A 731 -25.72 32.67 -11.74
N LEU A 732 -24.74 32.19 -12.50
CA LEU A 732 -23.61 31.46 -11.93
C LEU A 732 -22.80 32.32 -10.95
N SER A 733 -22.57 33.60 -11.29
CA SER A 733 -21.85 34.53 -10.40
C SER A 733 -22.65 34.83 -9.13
N LEU A 734 -23.98 34.99 -9.23
CA LEU A 734 -24.86 35.20 -8.08
C LEU A 734 -24.90 33.99 -7.14
N ILE A 735 -24.85 32.77 -7.66
CA ILE A 735 -24.72 31.55 -6.83
C ILE A 735 -23.39 31.56 -6.07
N HIS A 736 -22.29 31.88 -6.72
CA HIS A 736 -20.96 31.98 -6.06
C HIS A 736 -20.87 33.10 -5.02
N ILE A 737 -21.57 34.18 -5.22
CA ILE A 737 -21.65 35.31 -4.26
C ILE A 737 -22.54 34.95 -3.05
N SER A 738 -23.64 34.20 -3.28
CA SER A 738 -24.60 33.87 -2.22
C SER A 738 -24.18 32.65 -1.36
N GLU A 739 -23.45 31.67 -1.89
CA GLU A 739 -22.99 30.50 -1.13
C GLU A 739 -21.97 30.83 -0.01
N PRO A 740 -20.94 31.67 -0.20
CA PRO A 740 -20.03 32.01 0.90
C PRO A 740 -20.74 32.73 2.03
N THR A 741 -21.73 33.58 1.72
CA THR A 741 -22.52 34.29 2.76
C THR A 741 -23.41 33.33 3.56
N ARG A 742 -23.93 32.29 2.99
CA ARG A 742 -24.65 31.22 3.72
C ARG A 742 -23.74 30.42 4.64
N ARG A 743 -22.52 30.08 4.20
CA ARG A 743 -21.54 29.37 5.04
C ARG A 743 -21.06 30.25 6.19
N TYR A 744 -20.79 31.52 5.96
CA TYR A 744 -20.44 32.48 7.04
C TYR A 744 -21.61 32.72 8.00
N ALA A 745 -22.85 32.81 7.49
CA ALA A 745 -24.03 32.98 8.35
C ALA A 745 -24.30 31.73 9.21
N LEU A 746 -24.08 30.52 8.69
CA LEU A 746 -24.18 29.27 9.46
C LEU A 746 -23.06 29.15 10.50
N SER A 747 -21.80 29.52 10.17
CA SER A 747 -20.71 29.51 11.13
C SER A 747 -20.90 30.56 12.22
N TYR A 748 -21.42 31.74 11.89
CA TYR A 748 -21.77 32.76 12.88
C TYR A 748 -22.95 32.37 13.77
N ALA A 749 -23.93 31.67 13.23
CA ALA A 749 -25.07 31.13 13.99
C ALA A 749 -24.64 30.06 14.97
N VAL A 750 -23.72 29.15 14.57
CA VAL A 750 -23.16 28.10 15.44
C VAL A 750 -22.31 28.74 16.56
N VAL A 751 -21.46 29.72 16.25
CA VAL A 751 -20.64 30.45 17.26
C VAL A 751 -21.52 31.26 18.21
N CYS A 752 -22.65 31.84 17.74
CA CYS A 752 -23.59 32.56 18.61
C CYS A 752 -24.39 31.61 19.51
N VAL A 753 -24.67 30.40 19.08
CA VAL A 753 -25.36 29.37 19.92
C VAL A 753 -24.40 28.82 21.00
N GLU A 754 -23.13 28.61 20.64
CA GLU A 754 -22.12 28.20 21.65
C GLU A 754 -21.84 29.30 22.69
N LYS A 755 -21.77 30.58 22.31
CA LYS A 755 -21.63 31.68 23.25
C LYS A 755 -22.84 31.87 24.17
N LYS A 756 -24.06 31.50 23.75
CA LYS A 756 -25.24 31.53 24.63
C LYS A 756 -25.32 30.36 25.60
N ARG A 757 -24.64 29.24 25.32
CA ARG A 757 -24.55 28.11 26.25
C ARG A 757 -23.43 28.22 27.29
N GLY A 758 -22.43 29.05 27.05
CA GLY A 758 -21.29 29.30 27.97
C GLY A 758 -21.46 30.50 28.93
N GLY A 759 -22.60 31.18 28.93
CA GLY A 759 -22.84 32.40 29.70
C GLY A 759 -23.93 32.28 30.80
N GLY A 760 -24.10 31.11 31.37
CA GLY A 760 -25.05 30.89 32.45
C GLY A 760 -24.46 29.99 33.54
N GLY A 761 -23.67 30.59 34.45
CA GLY A 761 -23.15 29.94 35.64
C GLY A 761 -22.05 30.76 36.23
#